data_a4ee9c337b5ecbdee0f45dd667765969
#
_entry.id   a4ee9c337b5ecbdee0f45dd667765969
#
_cell.length_a   1.000
_cell.length_b   1.000
_cell.length_c   1.000
_cell.angle_alpha   90.00
_cell.angle_beta   90.00
_cell.angle_gamma   90.00
#
_symmetry.space_group_name_H-M   'P 1'
#
loop_
_entity.id
_entity.type
_entity.pdbx_description
1 polymer ?
#
loop_
_entity_poly.entity_id
_entity_poly.type
_entity_poly.pdbx_seq_one_letter_code
_entity_poly.pdbx_strand_id
1 'polypeptide(L)'
;MFEFFFKYPRAVYERGQFALLGAWPHWILVVLVVAAGGVLAWLIRSRLKEAAPNMRGWRAWMIWGMQTLLAAIVLVLLWQPAITVAELKPQQNIIAVLMDDSRSMAISENGVTRQAQAIKTLENGVLDSLNKSFLTHLYRIDSGVVRINRLSELQADAPSTRLGDSLKQLSDETSDLPIGAVVLLSDGADNSGGIDAGVISALRARHIPVHTVGLGHEHAEHDVELDDAVIAPRTLADSRLAAKVTLHQYGFTGKSINLTVRDVSTGQAKILASRTVNLTGDGNLQTEILMFNIGGAGAKTLQIAAAPLAGEQNAANNALTRVVNVGSDARRILYIEGEPRWEYKFIREAEEDDRMVQVVSMNRTSPNKIYRQGISDPKELADGFPSRPEDLFAYQGLILGSVEAAYFSPGQQQMIRDFVDRRGGGLLLLGGQYALADGGWNASAIVDVLPTVLPTQAATFHREADPRRGTTHATAELTTAGVDNTITRLVDDPKANTARWKTLPYLMDYEDPGAPKPGASVLADTITPEGRKLPLLITQNFGRGRSAIMATGGSWRWQMSLPLGDTAHHLFWQQLLRWVVSDTPGRVVASIPAQMFFDNSTANLTAEVRDQQYNPAPDAKVEAHILGPSGVSALVEMSPVPDNPGHFQAAWSASKTGAYLTEVTAQRADPSTGTIKELGRDVLTFQRMDGVAENFHTEQNRQLLERLAAQTGGEYWKPSDLGKLPGRIPYSEAGVTMRETRDLWNLPLVFLILVLLRFSEWWLRRKWRIV
;
A
#
# COMPACT_ATOMS: atom_id res chain seq x y z
N MET A 1 -47.57 -5.81 -0.22
CA MET A 1 -48.17 -5.44 -1.53
C MET A 1 -47.78 -6.42 -2.64
N PHE A 2 -46.52 -6.84 -2.77
CA PHE A 2 -46.06 -7.80 -3.78
C PHE A 2 -46.81 -9.15 -3.66
N GLU A 3 -46.84 -9.78 -2.50
CA GLU A 3 -47.47 -11.09 -2.25
C GLU A 3 -48.96 -11.07 -2.45
N PHE A 4 -49.65 -9.94 -2.36
CA PHE A 4 -51.06 -9.81 -2.66
C PHE A 4 -51.37 -10.06 -4.14
N PHE A 5 -50.51 -9.57 -5.05
CA PHE A 5 -50.69 -9.77 -6.49
C PHE A 5 -50.06 -11.06 -7.01
N PHE A 6 -48.91 -11.43 -6.43
CA PHE A 6 -48.10 -12.55 -6.89
C PHE A 6 -48.22 -13.81 -6.03
N LYS A 7 -48.95 -13.76 -4.93
CA LYS A 7 -49.27 -14.90 -4.03
C LYS A 7 -48.08 -15.50 -3.28
N TYR A 8 -46.85 -15.50 -3.88
CA TYR A 8 -45.64 -16.10 -3.32
C TYR A 8 -44.59 -15.04 -3.02
N PRO A 9 -43.64 -15.35 -2.09
CA PRO A 9 -42.51 -14.47 -1.81
C PRO A 9 -41.65 -14.23 -3.06
N ARG A 10 -40.96 -13.08 -3.09
CA ARG A 10 -40.12 -12.68 -4.23
C ARG A 10 -39.02 -13.70 -4.52
N ALA A 11 -38.44 -14.35 -3.49
CA ALA A 11 -37.44 -15.40 -3.61
C ALA A 11 -37.86 -16.59 -4.49
N VAL A 12 -39.14 -16.95 -4.51
CA VAL A 12 -39.68 -18.03 -5.37
C VAL A 12 -39.54 -17.67 -6.85
N TYR A 13 -39.74 -16.40 -7.20
CA TYR A 13 -39.62 -15.93 -8.59
C TYR A 13 -38.17 -15.73 -9.02
N GLU A 14 -37.27 -15.38 -8.08
CA GLU A 14 -35.83 -15.16 -8.35
C GLU A 14 -35.06 -16.47 -8.53
N ARG A 15 -35.46 -17.53 -7.82
CA ARG A 15 -34.75 -18.83 -7.80
C ARG A 15 -35.51 -19.99 -8.44
N GLY A 16 -36.77 -19.79 -8.78
CA GLY A 16 -37.60 -20.82 -9.37
C GLY A 16 -37.44 -20.96 -10.88
N GLN A 17 -37.58 -22.18 -11.38
CA GLN A 17 -37.60 -22.48 -12.81
C GLN A 17 -39.03 -22.55 -13.31
N PHE A 18 -39.32 -21.79 -14.38
CA PHE A 18 -40.66 -21.83 -15.01
C PHE A 18 -40.89 -23.18 -15.68
N ALA A 19 -42.05 -23.78 -15.40
CA ALA A 19 -42.47 -25.03 -15.98
C ALA A 19 -43.94 -24.96 -16.39
N LEU A 20 -44.31 -25.69 -17.42
CA LEU A 20 -45.69 -25.91 -17.82
C LEU A 20 -46.04 -27.35 -17.45
N LEU A 21 -46.96 -27.54 -16.51
CA LEU A 21 -47.35 -28.86 -15.96
C LEU A 21 -48.35 -29.61 -16.81
N GLY A 22 -48.93 -28.95 -17.80
CA GLY A 22 -49.92 -29.58 -18.69
C GLY A 22 -49.37 -30.81 -19.42
N ALA A 23 -50.12 -31.90 -19.44
CA ALA A 23 -49.73 -33.17 -20.05
C ALA A 23 -49.58 -33.15 -21.58
N TRP A 24 -49.95 -32.04 -22.20
CA TRP A 24 -49.98 -31.93 -23.66
C TRP A 24 -48.73 -31.24 -24.20
N PRO A 25 -48.20 -31.67 -25.38
CA PRO A 25 -47.05 -31.05 -25.99
C PRO A 25 -47.19 -29.54 -26.22
N HIS A 26 -46.16 -28.75 -26.00
CA HIS A 26 -46.19 -27.28 -26.07
C HIS A 26 -46.53 -26.74 -27.48
N TRP A 27 -46.22 -27.50 -28.55
CA TRP A 27 -46.57 -27.10 -29.91
C TRP A 27 -48.12 -27.04 -30.12
N ILE A 28 -48.91 -27.87 -29.39
CA ILE A 28 -50.36 -27.84 -29.45
C ILE A 28 -50.88 -26.49 -28.92
N LEU A 29 -50.28 -25.94 -27.88
CA LEU A 29 -50.64 -24.62 -27.38
C LEU A 29 -50.45 -23.54 -28.46
N VAL A 30 -49.35 -23.58 -29.18
CA VAL A 30 -49.09 -22.64 -30.28
C VAL A 30 -50.14 -22.77 -31.39
N VAL A 31 -50.44 -24.01 -31.78
CA VAL A 31 -51.47 -24.30 -32.79
C VAL A 31 -52.86 -23.81 -32.35
N LEU A 32 -53.24 -24.04 -31.10
CA LEU A 32 -54.51 -23.60 -30.57
C LEU A 32 -54.62 -22.07 -30.49
N VAL A 33 -53.56 -21.38 -30.11
CA VAL A 33 -53.50 -19.90 -30.05
C VAL A 33 -53.64 -19.33 -31.48
N VAL A 34 -52.93 -19.90 -32.45
CA VAL A 34 -53.03 -19.48 -33.85
C VAL A 34 -54.39 -19.77 -34.42
N ALA A 35 -54.95 -20.95 -34.16
CA ALA A 35 -56.29 -21.33 -34.58
C ALA A 35 -57.37 -20.42 -33.98
N ALA A 36 -57.30 -20.13 -32.67
CA ALA A 36 -58.19 -19.20 -31.99
C ALA A 36 -58.12 -17.79 -32.60
N GLY A 37 -56.91 -17.30 -32.85
CA GLY A 37 -56.67 -16.00 -33.53
C GLY A 37 -57.25 -15.99 -34.93
N GLY A 38 -57.08 -17.07 -35.70
CA GLY A 38 -57.61 -17.23 -37.05
C GLY A 38 -59.14 -17.26 -37.07
N VAL A 39 -59.75 -18.06 -36.19
CA VAL A 39 -61.24 -18.14 -36.05
C VAL A 39 -61.82 -16.78 -35.64
N LEU A 40 -61.18 -16.09 -34.70
CA LEU A 40 -61.61 -14.74 -34.29
C LEU A 40 -61.49 -13.74 -35.43
N ALA A 41 -60.40 -13.80 -36.19
CA ALA A 41 -60.19 -12.96 -37.38
C ALA A 41 -61.32 -13.24 -38.43
N TRP A 42 -61.56 -14.49 -38.70
CA TRP A 42 -62.66 -14.92 -39.63
C TRP A 42 -64.01 -14.44 -39.13
N LEU A 43 -64.38 -14.61 -37.88
CA LEU A 43 -65.61 -14.16 -37.28
C LEU A 43 -65.80 -12.65 -37.34
N ILE A 44 -64.72 -11.89 -37.06
CA ILE A 44 -64.74 -10.44 -37.18
C ILE A 44 -64.94 -10.02 -38.67
N ARG A 45 -64.17 -10.67 -39.56
CA ARG A 45 -64.30 -10.40 -41.01
C ARG A 45 -65.61 -10.75 -41.58
N SER A 46 -66.25 -11.85 -41.19
CA SER A 46 -67.61 -12.23 -41.64
C SER A 46 -68.65 -11.22 -41.18
N ARG A 47 -68.56 -10.77 -39.91
CA ARG A 47 -69.42 -9.72 -39.35
C ARG A 47 -69.17 -8.32 -39.90
N LEU A 48 -68.03 -8.03 -40.41
CA LEU A 48 -67.66 -6.73 -41.05
C LEU A 48 -68.48 -6.49 -42.33
N LYS A 49 -69.00 -7.52 -42.99
CA LYS A 49 -69.85 -7.38 -44.16
C LYS A 49 -71.23 -6.81 -43.84
N GLU A 50 -71.74 -6.99 -42.60
CA GLU A 50 -73.02 -6.55 -42.10
C GLU A 50 -72.93 -5.41 -41.07
N ALA A 51 -71.76 -5.02 -40.66
CA ALA A 51 -71.51 -4.12 -39.55
C ALA A 51 -71.65 -2.65 -39.92
N ALA A 52 -72.03 -1.86 -38.88
CA ALA A 52 -72.06 -0.38 -38.97
C ALA A 52 -70.73 0.22 -39.32
N PRO A 53 -70.72 1.39 -39.98
CA PRO A 53 -69.52 2.05 -40.50
C PRO A 53 -68.43 2.30 -39.42
N ASN A 54 -68.79 2.26 -38.16
CA ASN A 54 -67.89 2.49 -37.00
C ASN A 54 -66.89 1.35 -36.71
N MET A 55 -67.03 0.18 -37.34
CA MET A 55 -66.23 -1.02 -37.13
C MET A 55 -65.16 -1.20 -38.22
N ARG A 56 -64.94 -0.23 -39.11
CA ARG A 56 -63.94 -0.33 -40.19
C ARG A 56 -62.55 0.17 -39.77
N GLY A 57 -61.49 -0.40 -40.35
CA GLY A 57 -60.11 0.00 -40.16
C GLY A 57 -59.47 -0.58 -38.91
N TRP A 58 -58.56 0.18 -38.25
CA TRP A 58 -57.74 -0.26 -37.10
C TRP A 58 -58.52 -0.70 -35.86
N ARG A 59 -59.74 -0.23 -35.67
CA ARG A 59 -60.61 -0.56 -34.54
C ARG A 59 -60.97 -2.04 -34.52
N ALA A 60 -61.26 -2.66 -35.64
CA ALA A 60 -61.54 -4.07 -35.76
C ALA A 60 -60.31 -4.91 -35.38
N TRP A 61 -59.11 -4.49 -35.86
CA TRP A 61 -57.85 -5.13 -35.49
C TRP A 61 -57.53 -5.05 -34.01
N MET A 62 -57.85 -3.94 -33.38
CA MET A 62 -57.64 -3.77 -31.94
C MET A 62 -58.54 -4.68 -31.10
N ILE A 63 -59.83 -4.81 -31.48
CA ILE A 63 -60.73 -5.74 -30.80
C ILE A 63 -60.27 -7.18 -31.02
N TRP A 64 -59.87 -7.53 -32.25
CA TRP A 64 -59.30 -8.83 -32.59
C TRP A 64 -58.06 -9.13 -31.73
N GLY A 65 -57.16 -8.19 -31.63
CA GLY A 65 -55.92 -8.34 -30.82
C GLY A 65 -56.22 -8.57 -29.35
N MET A 66 -57.15 -7.82 -28.76
CA MET A 66 -57.54 -7.98 -27.36
C MET A 66 -58.23 -9.33 -27.11
N GLN A 67 -59.11 -9.79 -28.02
CA GLN A 67 -59.78 -11.09 -27.90
C GLN A 67 -58.82 -12.26 -28.10
N THR A 68 -57.90 -12.14 -29.05
CA THR A 68 -56.85 -13.14 -29.27
C THR A 68 -55.91 -13.22 -28.09
N LEU A 69 -55.52 -12.08 -27.50
CA LEU A 69 -54.71 -12.03 -26.29
C LEU A 69 -55.42 -12.67 -25.09
N LEU A 70 -56.71 -12.38 -24.91
CA LEU A 70 -57.52 -12.98 -23.85
C LEU A 70 -57.61 -14.49 -24.05
N ALA A 71 -57.91 -14.97 -25.28
CA ALA A 71 -57.93 -16.40 -25.60
C ALA A 71 -56.58 -17.07 -25.38
N ALA A 72 -55.48 -16.39 -25.77
CA ALA A 72 -54.13 -16.90 -25.58
C ALA A 72 -53.78 -17.04 -24.09
N ILE A 73 -54.13 -16.05 -23.25
CA ILE A 73 -53.94 -16.14 -21.80
C ILE A 73 -54.72 -17.32 -21.23
N VAL A 74 -55.97 -17.46 -21.56
CA VAL A 74 -56.81 -18.59 -21.11
C VAL A 74 -56.24 -19.94 -21.54
N LEU A 75 -55.77 -20.05 -22.79
CA LEU A 75 -55.12 -21.27 -23.30
C LEU A 75 -53.81 -21.56 -22.55
N VAL A 76 -52.99 -20.55 -22.27
CA VAL A 76 -51.74 -20.71 -21.46
C VAL A 76 -52.09 -21.20 -20.05
N LEU A 77 -53.19 -20.71 -19.44
CA LEU A 77 -53.61 -21.17 -18.11
C LEU A 77 -54.01 -22.66 -18.10
N LEU A 78 -54.53 -23.20 -19.22
CA LEU A 78 -54.83 -24.63 -19.34
C LEU A 78 -53.57 -25.52 -19.33
N TRP A 79 -52.41 -24.98 -19.73
CA TRP A 79 -51.12 -25.66 -19.59
C TRP A 79 -50.55 -25.59 -18.18
N GLN A 80 -51.29 -25.03 -17.21
CA GLN A 80 -50.93 -24.97 -15.79
C GLN A 80 -49.50 -24.43 -15.60
N PRO A 81 -49.26 -23.15 -15.92
CA PRO A 81 -47.97 -22.56 -15.66
C PRO A 81 -47.66 -22.61 -14.17
N ALA A 82 -46.46 -23.05 -13.85
CA ALA A 82 -45.95 -23.20 -12.48
C ALA A 82 -44.49 -22.81 -12.37
N ILE A 83 -44.03 -22.55 -11.18
CA ILE A 83 -42.61 -22.39 -10.85
C ILE A 83 -42.20 -23.57 -9.96
N THR A 84 -41.18 -24.30 -10.39
CA THR A 84 -40.54 -25.32 -9.57
C THR A 84 -39.39 -24.68 -8.82
N VAL A 85 -39.43 -24.76 -7.49
CA VAL A 85 -38.37 -24.23 -6.62
C VAL A 85 -37.82 -25.37 -5.76
N ALA A 86 -36.49 -25.38 -5.56
CA ALA A 86 -35.87 -26.26 -4.59
C ALA A 86 -36.01 -25.61 -3.21
N GLU A 87 -36.55 -26.35 -2.24
CA GLU A 87 -36.62 -25.92 -0.84
C GLU A 87 -35.85 -26.90 0.05
N LEU A 88 -35.16 -26.40 1.07
CA LEU A 88 -34.50 -27.23 2.07
C LEU A 88 -35.53 -28.06 2.86
N LYS A 89 -35.27 -29.36 2.99
CA LYS A 89 -36.14 -30.23 3.76
C LYS A 89 -36.05 -29.89 5.26
N PRO A 90 -37.15 -29.54 5.92
CA PRO A 90 -37.16 -29.19 7.34
C PRO A 90 -36.53 -30.28 8.22
N GLN A 91 -35.82 -29.86 9.30
CA GLN A 91 -35.21 -30.73 10.30
C GLN A 91 -34.21 -31.78 9.76
N GLN A 92 -33.75 -31.64 8.51
CA GLN A 92 -32.72 -32.51 7.89
C GLN A 92 -31.49 -31.72 7.44
N ASN A 93 -31.53 -30.41 7.53
CA ASN A 93 -30.42 -29.54 7.13
C ASN A 93 -29.88 -28.77 8.34
N ILE A 94 -28.56 -28.54 8.31
CA ILE A 94 -27.83 -27.77 9.33
C ILE A 94 -27.63 -26.35 8.80
N ILE A 95 -27.97 -25.38 9.64
CA ILE A 95 -27.55 -23.98 9.43
C ILE A 95 -26.39 -23.67 10.36
N ALA A 96 -25.22 -23.40 9.79
CA ALA A 96 -24.04 -23.02 10.55
C ALA A 96 -24.05 -21.51 10.81
N VAL A 97 -24.19 -21.09 12.07
CA VAL A 97 -24.11 -19.70 12.50
C VAL A 97 -22.72 -19.46 13.06
N LEU A 98 -21.95 -18.64 12.35
CA LEU A 98 -20.57 -18.30 12.68
C LEU A 98 -20.54 -16.91 13.30
N MET A 99 -19.98 -16.81 14.50
CA MET A 99 -19.83 -15.56 15.25
C MET A 99 -18.35 -15.20 15.36
N ASP A 100 -18.03 -14.01 14.94
CA ASP A 100 -16.71 -13.42 15.13
C ASP A 100 -16.50 -13.14 16.62
N ASP A 101 -15.40 -13.63 17.19
CA ASP A 101 -15.03 -13.50 18.61
C ASP A 101 -13.72 -12.70 18.79
N SER A 102 -13.34 -11.93 17.79
CA SER A 102 -12.16 -11.07 17.80
C SER A 102 -12.32 -9.84 18.68
N ARG A 103 -11.20 -9.19 18.98
CA ARG A 103 -11.18 -7.96 19.78
C ARG A 103 -11.96 -6.81 19.16
N SER A 104 -12.03 -6.73 17.82
CA SER A 104 -12.84 -5.72 17.14
C SER A 104 -14.33 -5.80 17.51
N MET A 105 -14.80 -6.99 17.90
CA MET A 105 -16.17 -7.22 18.37
C MET A 105 -16.44 -6.69 19.78
N ALA A 106 -15.38 -6.38 20.56
CA ALA A 106 -15.49 -5.74 21.87
C ALA A 106 -15.69 -4.22 21.77
N ILE A 107 -15.51 -3.62 20.59
CA ILE A 107 -15.70 -2.19 20.37
C ILE A 107 -17.13 -1.80 20.70
N SER A 108 -17.27 -0.75 21.52
CA SER A 108 -18.57 -0.24 21.96
C SER A 108 -19.04 0.87 21.02
N GLU A 109 -20.20 0.67 20.41
CA GLU A 109 -20.88 1.66 19.58
C GLU A 109 -22.20 2.05 20.26
N ASN A 110 -22.40 3.32 20.50
CA ASN A 110 -23.58 3.83 21.22
C ASN A 110 -23.82 3.14 22.59
N GLY A 111 -22.75 2.74 23.30
CA GLY A 111 -22.83 2.11 24.61
C GLY A 111 -23.12 0.59 24.59
N VAL A 112 -23.14 -0.04 23.41
CA VAL A 112 -23.33 -1.49 23.24
C VAL A 112 -22.17 -2.05 22.40
N THR A 113 -21.56 -3.15 22.83
CA THR A 113 -20.50 -3.79 22.04
C THR A 113 -21.08 -4.45 20.80
N ARG A 114 -20.29 -4.56 19.70
CA ARG A 114 -20.70 -5.25 18.47
C ARG A 114 -21.12 -6.69 18.75
N GLN A 115 -20.39 -7.39 19.64
CA GLN A 115 -20.73 -8.74 20.08
C GLN A 115 -22.10 -8.77 20.76
N ALA A 116 -22.36 -7.87 21.71
CA ALA A 116 -23.66 -7.79 22.40
C ALA A 116 -24.81 -7.46 21.44
N GLN A 117 -24.56 -6.62 20.43
CA GLN A 117 -25.51 -6.33 19.37
C GLN A 117 -25.81 -7.56 18.52
N ALA A 118 -24.79 -8.33 18.12
CA ALA A 118 -24.94 -9.57 17.38
C ALA A 118 -25.75 -10.62 18.15
N ILE A 119 -25.39 -10.86 19.43
CA ILE A 119 -26.11 -11.78 20.33
C ILE A 119 -27.57 -11.37 20.45
N LYS A 120 -27.82 -10.11 20.80
CA LYS A 120 -29.19 -9.58 20.91
C LYS A 120 -29.99 -9.74 19.63
N THR A 121 -29.37 -9.53 18.47
CA THR A 121 -30.03 -9.67 17.19
C THR A 121 -30.42 -11.12 16.89
N LEU A 122 -29.57 -12.08 17.24
CA LEU A 122 -29.85 -13.50 17.11
C LEU A 122 -30.96 -13.98 18.08
N GLU A 123 -30.89 -13.53 19.35
CA GLU A 123 -31.86 -13.87 20.39
C GLU A 123 -33.25 -13.25 20.18
N ASN A 124 -33.34 -12.16 19.43
CA ASN A 124 -34.62 -11.51 19.07
C ASN A 124 -35.48 -12.33 18.09
N GLY A 125 -35.48 -13.64 18.24
CA GLY A 125 -36.35 -14.56 17.52
C GLY A 125 -35.78 -15.12 16.21
N VAL A 126 -34.58 -14.73 15.79
CA VAL A 126 -33.92 -15.28 14.59
C VAL A 126 -33.50 -16.73 14.82
N LEU A 127 -32.81 -17.02 15.94
CA LEU A 127 -32.43 -18.39 16.33
C LEU A 127 -33.66 -19.29 16.52
N ASP A 128 -34.70 -18.80 17.20
CA ASP A 128 -35.93 -19.55 17.41
C ASP A 128 -36.61 -19.90 16.09
N SER A 129 -36.61 -18.96 15.16
CA SER A 129 -37.20 -19.17 13.83
C SER A 129 -36.40 -20.17 12.99
N LEU A 130 -35.06 -20.13 13.10
CA LEU A 130 -34.18 -21.11 12.44
C LEU A 130 -34.33 -22.49 13.05
N ASN A 131 -34.36 -22.60 14.39
CA ASN A 131 -34.50 -23.87 15.11
C ASN A 131 -35.86 -24.56 14.88
N LYS A 132 -36.92 -23.81 14.56
CA LYS A 132 -38.21 -24.39 14.15
C LYS A 132 -38.12 -25.18 12.86
N SER A 133 -37.28 -24.74 11.93
CA SER A 133 -37.22 -25.31 10.58
C SER A 133 -35.96 -26.15 10.34
N PHE A 134 -34.86 -25.89 11.03
CA PHE A 134 -33.52 -26.45 10.77
C PHE A 134 -32.80 -26.85 12.05
N LEU A 135 -31.72 -27.62 11.91
CA LEU A 135 -30.75 -27.84 12.98
C LEU A 135 -29.75 -26.70 12.97
N THR A 136 -29.70 -25.87 14.01
CA THR A 136 -28.77 -24.74 14.08
C THR A 136 -27.53 -25.13 14.87
N HIS A 137 -26.36 -25.01 14.25
CA HIS A 137 -25.06 -25.18 14.90
C HIS A 137 -24.37 -23.83 15.05
N LEU A 138 -23.94 -23.52 16.27
CA LEU A 138 -23.23 -22.29 16.60
C LEU A 138 -21.72 -22.53 16.57
N TYR A 139 -20.99 -21.60 15.97
CA TYR A 139 -19.54 -21.61 15.92
C TYR A 139 -18.99 -20.23 16.29
N ARG A 140 -17.86 -20.19 16.97
CA ARG A 140 -17.06 -18.99 17.07
C ARG A 140 -15.92 -19.04 16.08
N ILE A 141 -15.55 -17.87 15.57
CA ILE A 141 -14.41 -17.66 14.70
C ILE A 141 -13.37 -16.83 15.47
N ASP A 142 -12.16 -17.35 15.46
CA ASP A 142 -10.94 -16.65 15.89
C ASP A 142 -9.80 -16.93 14.89
N SER A 143 -8.74 -17.58 15.27
CA SER A 143 -7.70 -18.13 14.40
C SER A 143 -8.15 -19.38 13.63
N GLY A 144 -9.33 -19.91 13.92
CA GLY A 144 -9.97 -21.07 13.33
C GLY A 144 -11.46 -21.11 13.67
N VAL A 145 -12.12 -22.25 13.44
CA VAL A 145 -13.55 -22.45 13.76
C VAL A 145 -13.69 -23.42 14.92
N VAL A 146 -14.42 -23.00 15.94
CA VAL A 146 -14.71 -23.84 17.11
C VAL A 146 -16.23 -23.88 17.34
N ARG A 147 -16.79 -25.08 17.44
CA ARG A 147 -18.20 -25.25 17.76
C ARG A 147 -18.48 -24.88 19.21
N ILE A 148 -19.50 -24.06 19.43
CA ILE A 148 -19.98 -23.65 20.77
C ILE A 148 -21.41 -24.12 20.99
N ASN A 149 -21.79 -24.27 22.26
CA ASN A 149 -23.13 -24.68 22.61
C ASN A 149 -24.04 -23.49 22.97
N ARG A 150 -23.46 -22.39 23.41
CA ARG A 150 -24.19 -21.20 23.87
C ARG A 150 -23.47 -19.92 23.43
N LEU A 151 -24.22 -18.89 23.11
CA LEU A 151 -23.68 -17.57 22.77
C LEU A 151 -22.90 -16.90 23.94
N SER A 152 -23.15 -17.33 25.19
CA SER A 152 -22.42 -16.85 26.37
C SER A 152 -20.96 -17.34 26.47
N GLU A 153 -20.52 -18.23 25.57
CA GLU A 153 -19.15 -18.71 25.47
C GLU A 153 -18.24 -17.75 24.68
N LEU A 154 -18.82 -16.75 24.01
CA LEU A 154 -18.09 -15.71 23.27
C LEU A 154 -17.51 -14.68 24.23
N GLN A 155 -16.25 -14.25 24.02
CA GLN A 155 -15.51 -13.36 24.91
C GLN A 155 -15.00 -12.09 24.23
N ALA A 156 -15.00 -12.03 22.88
CA ALA A 156 -14.44 -10.96 22.09
C ALA A 156 -12.99 -10.59 22.47
N ASP A 157 -12.16 -11.60 22.72
CA ASP A 157 -10.78 -11.44 23.18
C ASP A 157 -9.73 -12.02 22.24
N ALA A 158 -10.18 -12.71 21.16
CA ALA A 158 -9.28 -13.30 20.19
C ALA A 158 -8.41 -12.23 19.50
N PRO A 159 -7.09 -12.47 19.38
CA PRO A 159 -6.15 -11.48 18.86
C PRO A 159 -6.27 -11.23 17.34
N SER A 160 -6.95 -12.13 16.62
CA SER A 160 -7.08 -12.03 15.15
C SER A 160 -8.27 -12.84 14.64
N THR A 161 -8.85 -12.39 13.53
CA THR A 161 -9.89 -13.10 12.77
C THR A 161 -9.34 -13.58 11.44
N ARG A 162 -9.44 -14.90 11.19
CA ARG A 162 -9.02 -15.53 9.94
C ARG A 162 -10.24 -16.09 9.19
N LEU A 163 -10.99 -15.20 8.53
CA LEU A 163 -12.25 -15.55 7.87
C LEU A 163 -12.05 -16.59 6.77
N GLY A 164 -11.03 -16.43 5.93
CA GLY A 164 -10.72 -17.34 4.84
C GLY A 164 -10.39 -18.75 5.33
N ASP A 165 -9.49 -18.87 6.29
CA ASP A 165 -9.08 -20.15 6.87
C ASP A 165 -10.24 -20.82 7.64
N SER A 166 -11.03 -20.02 8.37
CA SER A 166 -12.18 -20.49 9.12
C SER A 166 -13.27 -21.06 8.21
N LEU A 167 -13.57 -20.40 7.12
CA LEU A 167 -14.54 -20.91 6.13
C LEU A 167 -14.05 -22.18 5.44
N LYS A 168 -12.73 -22.27 5.18
CA LYS A 168 -12.10 -23.48 4.65
C LYS A 168 -12.20 -24.64 5.63
N GLN A 169 -11.81 -24.41 6.89
CA GLN A 169 -11.91 -25.42 7.95
C GLN A 169 -13.35 -25.90 8.13
N LEU A 170 -14.33 -24.97 8.16
CA LEU A 170 -15.74 -25.32 8.24
C LEU A 170 -16.15 -26.20 7.04
N SER A 171 -15.75 -25.84 5.83
CA SER A 171 -16.05 -26.62 4.63
C SER A 171 -15.46 -28.03 4.70
N ASP A 172 -14.24 -28.17 5.19
CA ASP A 172 -13.53 -29.45 5.30
C ASP A 172 -14.13 -30.35 6.41
N GLU A 173 -14.38 -29.81 7.61
CA GLU A 173 -14.93 -30.53 8.75
C GLU A 173 -16.39 -30.96 8.54
N THR A 174 -17.12 -30.21 7.70
CA THR A 174 -18.53 -30.47 7.45
C THR A 174 -18.79 -31.13 6.09
N SER A 175 -17.77 -31.74 5.49
CA SER A 175 -17.87 -32.39 4.16
C SER A 175 -19.01 -33.40 4.09
N ASP A 176 -19.26 -34.15 5.16
CA ASP A 176 -20.25 -35.21 5.25
C ASP A 176 -21.58 -34.74 5.87
N LEU A 177 -21.70 -33.46 6.24
CA LEU A 177 -22.93 -32.93 6.87
C LEU A 177 -23.80 -32.18 5.85
N PRO A 178 -25.14 -32.27 5.95
CA PRO A 178 -26.06 -31.58 5.07
C PRO A 178 -26.20 -30.10 5.47
N ILE A 179 -25.17 -29.28 5.14
CA ILE A 179 -25.23 -27.83 5.41
C ILE A 179 -26.12 -27.16 4.35
N GLY A 180 -27.20 -26.54 4.80
CA GLY A 180 -28.12 -25.80 3.96
C GLY A 180 -27.72 -24.34 3.73
N ALA A 181 -27.06 -23.70 4.71
CA ALA A 181 -26.53 -22.34 4.60
C ALA A 181 -25.52 -22.06 5.74
N VAL A 182 -24.69 -21.04 5.51
CA VAL A 182 -23.82 -20.44 6.52
C VAL A 182 -24.31 -19.01 6.79
N VAL A 183 -24.38 -18.61 8.06
CA VAL A 183 -24.70 -17.25 8.50
C VAL A 183 -23.49 -16.74 9.26
N LEU A 184 -22.77 -15.79 8.70
CA LEU A 184 -21.55 -15.19 9.24
C LEU A 184 -21.86 -13.81 9.83
N LEU A 185 -21.65 -13.63 11.13
CA LEU A 185 -21.77 -12.35 11.82
C LEU A 185 -20.37 -11.85 12.15
N SER A 186 -19.90 -10.80 11.47
CA SER A 186 -18.55 -10.24 11.60
C SER A 186 -18.55 -8.77 11.14
N ASP A 187 -17.55 -8.00 11.53
CA ASP A 187 -17.26 -6.70 10.92
C ASP A 187 -16.50 -6.81 9.59
N GLY A 188 -16.07 -8.03 9.23
CA GLY A 188 -15.35 -8.30 7.99
C GLY A 188 -13.86 -7.99 8.07
N ALA A 189 -13.31 -7.74 9.26
CA ALA A 189 -11.86 -7.72 9.45
C ALA A 189 -11.31 -9.13 9.17
N ASP A 190 -10.26 -9.22 8.35
CA ASP A 190 -9.64 -10.49 7.97
C ASP A 190 -8.12 -10.39 8.01
N ASN A 191 -7.50 -11.17 8.88
CA ASN A 191 -6.05 -11.23 9.08
C ASN A 191 -5.40 -12.38 8.28
N SER A 192 -6.18 -13.13 7.48
CA SER A 192 -5.64 -14.19 6.63
C SER A 192 -5.05 -13.69 5.30
N GLY A 193 -5.18 -12.40 5.03
CA GLY A 193 -4.76 -11.79 3.75
C GLY A 193 -5.80 -11.88 2.64
N GLY A 194 -7.05 -12.17 3.00
CA GLY A 194 -8.20 -12.27 2.11
C GLY A 194 -8.74 -13.69 1.97
N ILE A 195 -9.96 -13.80 1.46
CA ILE A 195 -10.61 -15.08 1.26
C ILE A 195 -10.13 -15.69 -0.05
N ASP A 196 -9.48 -16.85 0.02
CA ASP A 196 -8.98 -17.56 -1.15
C ASP A 196 -10.12 -17.90 -2.13
N ALA A 197 -9.88 -17.70 -3.42
CA ALA A 197 -10.78 -18.08 -4.49
C ALA A 197 -11.12 -19.58 -4.48
N GLY A 198 -10.20 -20.43 -3.99
CA GLY A 198 -10.40 -21.84 -3.78
C GLY A 198 -11.51 -22.15 -2.77
N VAL A 199 -11.54 -21.42 -1.65
CA VAL A 199 -12.59 -21.57 -0.61
C VAL A 199 -13.95 -21.17 -1.16
N ILE A 200 -14.04 -20.04 -1.85
CA ILE A 200 -15.27 -19.60 -2.49
C ILE A 200 -15.77 -20.62 -3.52
N SER A 201 -14.84 -21.16 -4.32
CA SER A 201 -15.15 -22.18 -5.32
C SER A 201 -15.65 -23.50 -4.69
N ALA A 202 -15.07 -23.92 -3.57
CA ALA A 202 -15.49 -25.11 -2.82
C ALA A 202 -16.90 -24.95 -2.24
N LEU A 203 -17.19 -23.81 -1.61
CA LEU A 203 -18.55 -23.50 -1.11
C LEU A 203 -19.58 -23.44 -2.24
N ARG A 204 -19.21 -22.83 -3.36
CA ARG A 204 -20.05 -22.73 -4.55
C ARG A 204 -20.31 -24.08 -5.21
N ALA A 205 -19.31 -24.95 -5.31
CA ALA A 205 -19.46 -26.31 -5.85
C ALA A 205 -20.43 -27.15 -5.02
N ARG A 206 -20.53 -26.90 -3.72
CA ARG A 206 -21.47 -27.52 -2.79
C ARG A 206 -22.82 -26.77 -2.69
N HIS A 207 -22.96 -25.70 -3.45
CA HIS A 207 -24.16 -24.80 -3.40
C HIS A 207 -24.44 -24.21 -2.02
N ILE A 208 -23.44 -24.11 -1.13
CA ILE A 208 -23.61 -23.58 0.24
C ILE A 208 -23.59 -22.04 0.19
N PRO A 209 -24.74 -21.36 0.35
CA PRO A 209 -24.77 -19.91 0.41
C PRO A 209 -24.21 -19.42 1.75
N VAL A 210 -23.37 -18.39 1.71
CA VAL A 210 -22.92 -17.68 2.89
C VAL A 210 -23.67 -16.36 2.99
N HIS A 211 -24.56 -16.27 3.98
CA HIS A 211 -25.22 -15.02 4.34
C HIS A 211 -24.35 -14.27 5.32
N THR A 212 -23.97 -13.04 5.00
CA THR A 212 -23.11 -12.22 5.85
C THR A 212 -23.93 -11.15 6.55
N VAL A 213 -23.63 -10.93 7.82
CA VAL A 213 -24.24 -9.89 8.66
C VAL A 213 -23.14 -8.93 9.08
N GLY A 214 -23.21 -7.70 8.56
CA GLY A 214 -22.20 -6.70 8.86
C GLY A 214 -22.45 -6.04 10.21
N LEU A 215 -21.44 -6.07 11.08
CA LEU A 215 -21.42 -5.43 12.40
C LEU A 215 -20.45 -4.27 12.39
N GLY A 216 -20.76 -3.23 13.14
CA GLY A 216 -19.95 -2.01 13.14
C GLY A 216 -20.37 -0.97 12.11
N HIS A 217 -19.75 0.20 12.19
CA HIS A 217 -19.94 1.31 11.25
C HIS A 217 -18.99 1.18 10.04
N GLU A 218 -19.45 1.61 8.87
CA GLU A 218 -18.63 1.63 7.64
C GLU A 218 -17.49 2.68 7.72
N HIS A 219 -17.64 3.69 8.57
CA HIS A 219 -16.65 4.72 8.88
C HIS A 219 -16.79 5.13 10.34
N ALA A 220 -15.66 5.41 10.99
CA ALA A 220 -15.68 5.99 12.32
C ALA A 220 -16.30 7.40 12.28
N GLU A 221 -17.14 7.74 13.27
CA GLU A 221 -17.74 9.08 13.34
C GLU A 221 -16.75 10.12 13.90
N HIS A 222 -15.89 9.69 14.84
CA HIS A 222 -14.90 10.53 15.49
C HIS A 222 -13.61 9.71 15.68
N ASP A 223 -12.66 9.88 14.78
CA ASP A 223 -11.41 9.14 14.80
C ASP A 223 -10.26 9.89 14.13
N VAL A 224 -9.02 9.65 14.58
CA VAL A 224 -7.78 10.10 13.94
C VAL A 224 -6.91 8.88 13.71
N GLU A 225 -6.62 8.55 12.49
CA GLU A 225 -5.82 7.39 12.12
C GLU A 225 -4.49 7.79 11.49
N LEU A 226 -3.42 7.15 11.93
CA LEU A 226 -2.12 7.21 11.26
C LEU A 226 -2.04 6.07 10.25
N ASP A 227 -2.18 6.41 8.96
CA ASP A 227 -2.16 5.43 7.86
C ASP A 227 -0.76 4.84 7.64
N ASP A 228 0.25 5.72 7.63
CA ASP A 228 1.64 5.31 7.39
C ASP A 228 2.63 6.30 7.98
N ALA A 229 3.84 5.80 8.26
CA ALA A 229 4.98 6.60 8.66
C ALA A 229 6.24 6.06 7.98
N VAL A 230 6.72 6.77 6.96
CA VAL A 230 7.92 6.39 6.20
C VAL A 230 9.15 7.04 6.85
N ILE A 231 10.09 6.20 7.28
CA ILE A 231 11.39 6.60 7.85
C ILE A 231 12.46 5.73 7.19
N ALA A 232 13.64 6.30 6.94
CA ALA A 232 14.78 5.52 6.40
C ALA A 232 15.12 4.36 7.35
N PRO A 233 15.12 3.10 6.86
CA PRO A 233 15.34 1.92 7.72
C PRO A 233 16.78 1.80 8.25
N ARG A 234 17.71 2.50 7.61
CA ARG A 234 19.13 2.53 7.96
C ARG A 234 19.65 3.97 7.92
N THR A 235 20.55 4.28 8.83
CA THR A 235 21.19 5.59 8.87
C THR A 235 22.52 5.51 9.65
N LEU A 236 23.30 6.58 9.60
CA LEU A 236 24.48 6.75 10.45
C LEU A 236 24.08 7.35 11.80
N ALA A 237 24.92 7.13 12.81
CA ALA A 237 24.73 7.77 14.11
C ALA A 237 24.67 9.30 13.98
N ASP A 238 23.90 9.92 14.86
CA ASP A 238 23.68 11.36 14.90
C ASP A 238 23.16 12.00 13.60
N SER A 239 22.58 11.16 12.69
CA SER A 239 21.95 11.67 11.48
C SER A 239 20.60 12.33 11.78
N ARG A 240 20.32 13.35 10.98
CA ARG A 240 19.02 14.00 10.95
C ARG A 240 18.11 13.26 9.97
N LEU A 241 16.99 12.77 10.47
CA LEU A 241 16.00 12.00 9.71
C LEU A 241 14.70 12.77 9.56
N ALA A 242 13.95 12.38 8.52
CA ALA A 242 12.58 12.80 8.30
C ALA A 242 11.63 11.62 8.52
N ALA A 243 10.63 11.78 9.38
CA ALA A 243 9.46 10.92 9.40
C ALA A 243 8.37 11.56 8.54
N LYS A 244 8.03 10.93 7.42
CA LYS A 244 6.89 11.31 6.59
C LYS A 244 5.68 10.56 7.08
N VAL A 245 4.77 11.25 7.76
CA VAL A 245 3.58 10.69 8.41
C VAL A 245 2.37 11.03 7.59
N THR A 246 1.62 10.01 7.19
CA THR A 246 0.33 10.17 6.52
C THR A 246 -0.77 9.81 7.51
N LEU A 247 -1.78 10.66 7.60
CA LEU A 247 -2.91 10.51 8.52
C LEU A 247 -4.20 10.99 7.85
N HIS A 248 -5.32 10.49 8.34
CA HIS A 248 -6.64 11.03 8.05
C HIS A 248 -7.49 11.11 9.32
N GLN A 249 -8.63 11.75 9.24
CA GLN A 249 -9.53 11.91 10.37
C GLN A 249 -11.00 11.97 9.95
N TYR A 250 -11.90 11.70 10.90
CA TYR A 250 -13.33 11.91 10.81
C TYR A 250 -13.83 12.66 12.05
N GLY A 251 -14.74 13.62 11.86
CA GLY A 251 -15.39 14.35 12.92
C GLY A 251 -14.54 15.36 13.71
N PHE A 252 -13.27 15.57 13.32
CA PHE A 252 -12.34 16.47 13.99
C PHE A 252 -11.78 17.58 13.09
N THR A 253 -12.43 17.87 11.99
CA THR A 253 -12.02 18.92 11.06
C THR A 253 -11.72 20.25 11.76
N GLY A 254 -10.54 20.83 11.49
CA GLY A 254 -10.08 22.11 12.06
C GLY A 254 -9.56 22.03 13.50
N LYS A 255 -9.60 20.88 14.17
CA LYS A 255 -8.91 20.68 15.44
C LYS A 255 -7.42 20.51 15.24
N SER A 256 -6.63 20.81 16.28
CA SER A 256 -5.19 20.63 16.28
C SER A 256 -4.82 19.42 17.10
N ILE A 257 -3.91 18.59 16.57
CA ILE A 257 -3.30 17.47 17.27
C ILE A 257 -1.79 17.66 17.38
N ASN A 258 -1.17 16.99 18.34
CA ASN A 258 0.27 16.96 18.49
C ASN A 258 0.81 15.62 17.98
N LEU A 259 1.57 15.67 16.88
CA LEU A 259 2.33 14.52 16.37
C LEU A 259 3.68 14.46 17.05
N THR A 260 4.09 13.28 17.52
CA THR A 260 5.37 13.06 18.22
C THR A 260 6.11 11.89 17.60
N VAL A 261 7.44 11.99 17.53
CA VAL A 261 8.36 10.87 17.28
C VAL A 261 9.11 10.59 18.57
N ARG A 262 9.04 9.36 19.07
CA ARG A 262 9.63 8.94 20.35
C ARG A 262 10.56 7.75 20.14
N ASP A 263 11.73 7.75 20.74
CA ASP A 263 12.59 6.56 20.88
C ASP A 263 12.13 5.77 22.08
N VAL A 264 11.65 4.54 21.86
CA VAL A 264 11.17 3.62 22.89
C VAL A 264 12.09 2.41 23.09
N SER A 265 13.30 2.43 22.51
CA SER A 265 14.25 1.30 22.49
C SER A 265 14.68 0.86 23.89
N THR A 266 14.77 1.77 24.86
CA THR A 266 15.31 1.52 26.21
C THR A 266 14.24 1.35 27.28
N GLY A 267 12.96 1.24 26.88
CA GLY A 267 11.84 1.17 27.81
C GLY A 267 11.38 2.51 28.40
N GLN A 268 12.21 3.56 28.29
CA GLN A 268 11.82 4.95 28.59
C GLN A 268 11.64 5.71 27.27
N ALA A 269 10.43 6.20 27.05
CA ALA A 269 10.12 6.96 25.84
C ALA A 269 10.81 8.33 25.86
N LYS A 270 11.75 8.56 24.93
CA LYS A 270 12.41 9.84 24.71
C LYS A 270 11.79 10.53 23.51
N ILE A 271 11.22 11.72 23.66
CA ILE A 271 10.70 12.51 22.54
C ILE A 271 11.88 13.04 21.72
N LEU A 272 11.88 12.72 20.43
CA LEU A 272 12.87 13.18 19.44
C LEU A 272 12.34 14.39 18.65
N ALA A 273 11.06 14.41 18.32
CA ALA A 273 10.38 15.53 17.67
C ALA A 273 8.93 15.63 18.12
N SER A 274 8.40 16.84 18.06
CA SER A 274 6.99 17.14 18.32
C SER A 274 6.53 18.28 17.42
N ARG A 275 5.35 18.13 16.82
CA ARG A 275 4.76 19.15 15.93
C ARG A 275 3.25 19.20 16.08
N THR A 276 2.72 20.41 16.24
CA THR A 276 1.26 20.63 16.23
C THR A 276 0.79 20.72 14.77
N VAL A 277 -0.24 19.96 14.44
CA VAL A 277 -0.82 19.85 13.11
C VAL A 277 -2.31 20.17 13.17
N ASN A 278 -2.81 20.97 12.23
CA ASN A 278 -4.22 21.22 12.08
C ASN A 278 -4.83 20.19 11.13
N LEU A 279 -5.88 19.52 11.60
CA LEU A 279 -6.55 18.46 10.86
C LEU A 279 -7.37 19.03 9.70
N THR A 280 -7.25 18.43 8.53
CA THR A 280 -7.99 18.79 7.31
C THR A 280 -9.38 18.16 7.29
N GLY A 281 -10.14 18.31 6.20
CA GLY A 281 -11.51 17.79 6.09
C GLY A 281 -11.57 16.26 6.22
N ASP A 282 -12.75 15.76 6.61
CA ASP A 282 -13.03 14.34 6.87
C ASP A 282 -12.61 13.44 5.71
N GLY A 283 -11.91 12.35 6.03
CA GLY A 283 -11.42 11.36 5.09
C GLY A 283 -10.29 11.82 4.16
N ASN A 284 -9.83 13.06 4.27
CA ASN A 284 -8.73 13.55 3.45
C ASN A 284 -7.38 13.10 4.00
N LEU A 285 -6.58 12.45 3.15
CA LEU A 285 -5.20 12.10 3.49
C LEU A 285 -4.35 13.36 3.62
N GLN A 286 -3.75 13.55 4.79
CA GLN A 286 -2.83 14.63 5.11
C GLN A 286 -1.44 14.05 5.37
N THR A 287 -0.42 14.67 4.79
CA THR A 287 0.98 14.25 4.98
C THR A 287 1.76 15.33 5.70
N GLU A 288 2.46 14.94 6.78
CA GLU A 288 3.30 15.81 7.60
C GLU A 288 4.72 15.25 7.70
N ILE A 289 5.71 16.13 7.74
CA ILE A 289 7.11 15.76 7.87
C ILE A 289 7.64 16.25 9.22
N LEU A 290 8.11 15.30 10.05
CA LEU A 290 8.76 15.59 11.32
C LEU A 290 10.27 15.32 11.18
N MET A 291 11.09 16.35 11.43
CA MET A 291 12.55 16.23 11.43
C MET A 291 13.06 15.98 12.84
N PHE A 292 13.98 15.04 12.99
CA PHE A 292 14.59 14.70 14.29
C PHE A 292 16.01 14.16 14.12
N ASN A 293 16.79 14.25 15.21
CA ASN A 293 18.09 13.59 15.30
C ASN A 293 17.92 12.21 15.94
N ILE A 294 18.43 11.16 15.28
CA ILE A 294 18.26 9.78 15.74
C ILE A 294 19.14 9.44 16.94
N GLY A 295 20.25 10.18 17.14
CA GLY A 295 21.25 9.93 18.19
C GLY A 295 22.19 8.78 17.88
N GLY A 296 22.74 8.17 18.95
CA GLY A 296 23.81 7.17 18.85
C GLY A 296 23.43 5.88 18.16
N ALA A 297 24.45 5.07 17.81
CA ALA A 297 24.36 3.82 17.10
C ALA A 297 23.55 2.73 17.83
N GLY A 298 22.99 1.79 17.07
CA GLY A 298 22.22 0.63 17.53
C GLY A 298 20.85 0.53 16.85
N ALA A 299 20.14 -0.56 17.12
CA ALA A 299 18.77 -0.71 16.66
C ALA A 299 17.84 0.20 17.50
N LYS A 300 17.11 1.08 16.83
CA LYS A 300 16.18 2.03 17.43
C LYS A 300 14.75 1.67 17.10
N THR A 301 13.92 1.56 18.13
CA THR A 301 12.46 1.41 17.95
C THR A 301 11.82 2.78 18.14
N LEU A 302 11.27 3.32 17.06
CA LEU A 302 10.62 4.62 17.04
C LEU A 302 9.12 4.44 17.06
N GLN A 303 8.46 5.15 17.97
CA GLN A 303 7.01 5.29 17.99
C GLN A 303 6.63 6.67 17.46
N ILE A 304 5.83 6.67 16.41
CA ILE A 304 5.20 7.86 15.85
C ILE A 304 3.78 7.89 16.38
N ALA A 305 3.39 8.94 17.08
CA ALA A 305 2.08 8.99 17.72
C ALA A 305 1.40 10.33 17.58
N ALA A 306 0.09 10.30 17.32
CA ALA A 306 -0.84 11.41 17.45
C ALA A 306 -1.41 11.44 18.87
N ALA A 307 -1.53 12.63 19.45
CA ALA A 307 -2.16 12.75 20.77
C ALA A 307 -3.66 12.48 20.64
N PRO A 308 -4.26 11.58 21.46
CA PRO A 308 -5.68 11.27 21.39
C PRO A 308 -6.55 12.50 21.66
N LEU A 309 -7.64 12.64 20.91
CA LEU A 309 -8.63 13.70 21.10
C LEU A 309 -9.78 13.21 21.99
N ALA A 310 -10.39 14.14 22.74
CA ALA A 310 -11.55 13.79 23.56
C ALA A 310 -12.75 13.38 22.70
N GLY A 311 -13.30 12.20 22.95
CA GLY A 311 -14.41 11.62 22.18
C GLY A 311 -14.00 10.76 21.00
N GLU A 312 -12.72 10.48 20.84
CA GLU A 312 -12.17 9.57 19.84
C GLU A 312 -12.60 8.12 20.13
N GLN A 313 -13.00 7.42 19.05
CA GLN A 313 -13.55 6.07 19.17
C GLN A 313 -12.45 5.00 19.26
N ASN A 314 -11.31 5.24 18.59
CA ASN A 314 -10.17 4.33 18.61
C ASN A 314 -8.86 5.10 18.80
N ALA A 315 -8.22 4.94 19.93
CA ALA A 315 -6.91 5.54 20.20
C ALA A 315 -5.73 4.58 19.89
N ALA A 316 -6.00 3.33 19.51
CA ALA A 316 -4.95 2.36 19.21
C ALA A 316 -4.29 2.59 17.85
N ASN A 317 -5.04 3.13 16.86
CA ASN A 317 -4.58 3.49 15.52
C ASN A 317 -3.84 4.85 15.48
N ASN A 318 -3.73 5.54 16.62
CA ASN A 318 -3.00 6.80 16.76
C ASN A 318 -1.47 6.62 16.84
N ALA A 319 -0.95 5.41 16.81
CA ALA A 319 0.47 5.17 16.97
C ALA A 319 0.99 4.09 16.02
N LEU A 320 2.08 4.41 15.32
CA LEU A 320 2.83 3.50 14.47
C LEU A 320 4.23 3.28 15.04
N THR A 321 4.74 2.07 14.91
CA THR A 321 6.11 1.73 15.31
C THR A 321 6.96 1.47 14.08
N ARG A 322 8.22 1.97 14.09
CA ARG A 322 9.21 1.70 13.05
C ARG A 322 10.54 1.35 13.68
N VAL A 323 11.27 0.44 13.08
CA VAL A 323 12.62 0.06 13.55
C VAL A 323 13.65 0.64 12.59
N VAL A 324 14.64 1.34 13.13
CA VAL A 324 15.72 1.95 12.36
C VAL A 324 17.05 1.39 12.84
N ASN A 325 17.87 0.89 11.93
CA ASN A 325 19.24 0.47 12.22
C ASN A 325 20.21 1.64 12.07
N VAL A 326 20.82 2.05 13.18
CA VAL A 326 21.77 3.17 13.23
C VAL A 326 23.18 2.62 13.26
N GLY A 327 23.91 2.79 12.16
CA GLY A 327 25.29 2.30 12.00
C GLY A 327 26.29 3.07 12.84
N SER A 328 27.31 2.33 13.32
CA SER A 328 28.43 2.86 14.11
C SER A 328 29.68 3.14 13.29
N ASP A 329 29.76 2.61 12.07
CA ASP A 329 30.99 2.63 11.28
C ASP A 329 31.10 3.95 10.50
N ALA A 330 32.23 4.65 10.69
CA ALA A 330 32.51 5.84 9.94
C ALA A 330 32.64 5.54 8.44
N ARG A 331 32.08 6.39 7.61
CA ARG A 331 32.08 6.30 6.16
C ARG A 331 33.22 7.16 5.60
N ARG A 332 33.92 6.64 4.59
CA ARG A 332 35.07 7.32 4.00
C ARG A 332 34.72 7.91 2.65
N ILE A 333 35.06 9.18 2.45
CA ILE A 333 34.87 9.91 1.19
C ILE A 333 36.25 10.21 0.63
N LEU A 334 36.50 9.90 -0.65
CA LEU A 334 37.67 10.36 -1.37
C LEU A 334 37.36 11.70 -2.03
N TYR A 335 38.10 12.73 -1.71
CA TYR A 335 37.97 14.06 -2.30
C TYR A 335 39.18 14.39 -3.18
N ILE A 336 38.95 14.59 -4.46
CA ILE A 336 39.99 14.99 -5.43
C ILE A 336 39.81 16.46 -5.78
N GLU A 337 40.79 17.26 -5.53
CA GLU A 337 40.80 18.70 -5.82
C GLU A 337 41.91 19.07 -6.80
N GLY A 338 41.52 19.69 -7.92
CA GLY A 338 42.47 20.08 -8.99
C GLY A 338 43.21 21.38 -8.74
N GLU A 339 42.71 22.25 -7.88
CA GLU A 339 43.30 23.53 -7.54
C GLU A 339 43.08 23.92 -6.06
N PRO A 340 43.96 24.65 -5.40
CA PRO A 340 43.73 25.11 -4.03
C PRO A 340 42.57 26.11 -3.98
N ARG A 341 41.49 25.76 -3.23
CA ARG A 341 40.31 26.61 -3.07
C ARG A 341 39.86 26.72 -1.61
N TRP A 342 39.16 27.82 -1.29
CA TRP A 342 38.55 28.01 0.01
C TRP A 342 37.44 26.99 0.27
N GLU A 343 36.69 26.55 -0.76
CA GLU A 343 35.66 25.56 -0.66
C GLU A 343 36.15 24.27 0.01
N TYR A 344 37.30 23.76 -0.43
CA TYR A 344 37.95 22.60 0.18
C TYR A 344 38.18 22.77 1.69
N LYS A 345 38.69 23.94 2.10
CA LYS A 345 38.96 24.21 3.51
C LYS A 345 37.71 24.11 4.35
N PHE A 346 36.63 24.74 3.92
CA PHE A 346 35.37 24.80 4.69
C PHE A 346 34.57 23.52 4.66
N ILE A 347 34.68 22.71 3.59
CA ILE A 347 34.14 21.33 3.56
C ILE A 347 34.85 20.47 4.61
N ARG A 348 36.19 20.59 4.71
CA ARG A 348 36.96 19.90 5.73
C ARG A 348 36.59 20.32 7.15
N GLU A 349 36.43 21.62 7.37
CA GLU A 349 36.02 22.15 8.67
C GLU A 349 34.62 21.65 9.08
N ALA A 350 33.69 21.54 8.12
CA ALA A 350 32.37 20.97 8.37
C ALA A 350 32.41 19.46 8.69
N GLU A 351 33.35 18.71 8.10
CA GLU A 351 33.55 17.28 8.36
C GLU A 351 34.18 17.02 9.73
N GLU A 352 35.09 17.87 10.22
CA GLU A 352 35.81 17.70 11.50
C GLU A 352 34.85 17.54 12.70
N ASP A 353 33.70 18.15 12.63
CA ASP A 353 32.64 18.02 13.63
C ASP A 353 31.78 16.74 13.48
N ASP A 354 31.95 15.97 12.39
CA ASP A 354 31.17 14.77 12.09
C ASP A 354 31.99 13.47 12.22
N ARG A 355 31.82 12.78 13.36
CA ARG A 355 32.53 11.53 13.64
C ARG A 355 32.17 10.37 12.71
N MET A 356 31.05 10.47 11.96
CA MET A 356 30.55 9.39 11.12
C MET A 356 31.00 9.50 9.67
N VAL A 357 31.67 10.60 9.29
CA VAL A 357 32.19 10.83 7.94
C VAL A 357 33.67 11.20 8.06
N GLN A 358 34.48 10.53 7.27
CA GLN A 358 35.94 10.83 7.15
C GLN A 358 36.24 11.21 5.71
N VAL A 359 36.75 12.40 5.48
CA VAL A 359 37.20 12.86 4.18
C VAL A 359 38.70 12.61 4.01
N VAL A 360 39.05 11.73 3.09
CA VAL A 360 40.41 11.52 2.61
C VAL A 360 40.60 12.35 1.35
N SER A 361 41.57 13.24 1.34
CA SER A 361 41.73 14.17 0.22
C SER A 361 43.05 14.04 -0.50
N MET A 362 43.01 14.31 -1.79
CA MET A 362 44.13 14.42 -2.69
C MET A 362 44.04 15.76 -3.43
N ASN A 363 44.86 16.70 -3.06
CA ASN A 363 44.88 18.06 -3.62
C ASN A 363 46.07 18.26 -4.51
N ARG A 364 45.85 18.67 -5.76
CA ARG A 364 46.89 19.06 -6.69
C ARG A 364 47.35 20.48 -6.37
N THR A 365 48.56 20.61 -5.87
CA THR A 365 49.19 21.92 -5.52
C THR A 365 50.01 22.50 -6.66
N SER A 366 50.48 21.64 -7.57
CA SER A 366 51.15 21.99 -8.82
C SER A 366 51.01 20.80 -9.79
N PRO A 367 51.31 20.93 -11.09
CA PRO A 367 51.11 19.86 -12.07
C PRO A 367 51.67 18.48 -11.67
N ASN A 368 52.75 18.44 -10.91
CA ASN A 368 53.42 17.20 -10.50
C ASN A 368 53.48 17.00 -8.99
N LYS A 369 52.73 17.76 -8.19
CA LYS A 369 52.75 17.66 -6.74
C LYS A 369 51.35 17.53 -6.15
N ILE A 370 51.16 16.45 -5.42
CA ILE A 370 49.91 16.10 -4.75
C ILE A 370 50.15 16.21 -3.23
N TYR A 371 49.21 16.86 -2.55
CA TYR A 371 49.12 16.88 -1.10
C TYR A 371 47.97 15.97 -0.65
N ARG A 372 48.25 15.03 0.27
CA ARG A 372 47.30 14.07 0.80
C ARG A 372 46.97 14.37 2.25
N GLN A 373 45.71 14.26 2.64
CA GLN A 373 45.26 14.47 4.01
C GLN A 373 44.16 13.48 4.39
N GLY A 374 44.07 13.12 5.68
CA GLY A 374 43.05 12.17 6.17
C GLY A 374 43.32 10.70 5.81
N ILE A 375 44.54 10.39 5.29
CA ILE A 375 44.98 9.03 4.97
C ILE A 375 45.14 8.19 6.23
N SER A 376 44.80 6.90 6.18
CA SER A 376 44.99 5.95 7.27
C SER A 376 46.32 5.18 7.16
N ASP A 377 46.82 4.98 5.94
CA ASP A 377 48.10 4.32 5.64
C ASP A 377 48.98 5.27 4.79
N PRO A 378 50.30 5.42 5.09
CA PRO A 378 51.20 6.23 4.27
C PRO A 378 51.24 5.81 2.79
N LYS A 379 50.90 4.58 2.45
CA LYS A 379 50.83 4.10 1.07
C LYS A 379 49.51 4.48 0.35
N GLU A 380 48.51 4.87 1.10
CA GLU A 380 47.22 5.25 0.54
C GLU A 380 47.37 6.46 -0.37
N LEU A 381 46.92 6.34 -1.62
CA LEU A 381 47.03 7.36 -2.67
C LEU A 381 48.49 7.84 -2.94
N ALA A 382 49.51 7.02 -2.64
CA ALA A 382 50.91 7.41 -2.85
C ALA A 382 51.24 7.65 -4.35
N ASP A 383 50.61 6.83 -5.22
CA ASP A 383 50.82 6.88 -6.66
C ASP A 383 49.74 7.73 -7.38
N GLY A 384 48.96 8.50 -6.62
CA GLY A 384 47.87 9.33 -7.15
C GLY A 384 46.50 8.69 -7.04
N PHE A 385 45.62 8.99 -8.00
CA PHE A 385 44.27 8.42 -8.03
C PHE A 385 44.32 6.90 -8.24
N PRO A 386 43.47 6.10 -7.55
CA PRO A 386 43.48 4.64 -7.61
C PRO A 386 43.50 4.12 -9.05
N SER A 387 44.32 3.11 -9.30
CA SER A 387 44.38 2.38 -10.58
C SER A 387 43.67 1.04 -10.57
N ARG A 388 43.28 0.54 -9.37
CA ARG A 388 42.55 -0.71 -9.20
C ARG A 388 41.18 -0.45 -8.57
N PRO A 389 40.15 -1.21 -8.98
CA PRO A 389 38.80 -1.08 -8.43
C PRO A 389 38.77 -1.23 -6.90
N GLU A 390 39.51 -2.20 -6.33
CA GLU A 390 39.52 -2.49 -4.90
C GLU A 390 39.94 -1.28 -4.06
N ASP A 391 40.86 -0.50 -4.55
CA ASP A 391 41.41 0.67 -3.85
C ASP A 391 40.37 1.84 -3.87
N LEU A 392 39.66 2.04 -4.99
CA LEU A 392 38.59 3.04 -5.09
C LEU A 392 37.33 2.58 -4.36
N PHE A 393 36.95 1.31 -4.48
CA PHE A 393 35.74 0.77 -3.92
C PHE A 393 35.76 0.62 -2.39
N ALA A 394 36.94 0.83 -1.78
CA ALA A 394 37.07 0.94 -0.33
C ALA A 394 36.36 2.19 0.23
N TYR A 395 36.20 3.23 -0.60
CA TYR A 395 35.46 4.44 -0.23
C TYR A 395 33.95 4.26 -0.46
N GLN A 396 33.14 5.06 0.25
CA GLN A 396 31.69 5.09 0.12
C GLN A 396 31.22 6.29 -0.70
N GLY A 397 32.02 7.36 -0.74
CA GLY A 397 31.76 8.55 -1.52
C GLY A 397 33.00 9.01 -2.29
N LEU A 398 32.75 9.69 -3.41
CA LEU A 398 33.76 10.34 -4.22
C LEU A 398 33.34 11.79 -4.50
N ILE A 399 34.19 12.75 -4.18
CA ILE A 399 34.00 14.16 -4.51
C ILE A 399 35.03 14.57 -5.54
N LEU A 400 34.60 15.12 -6.66
CA LEU A 400 35.42 15.72 -7.68
C LEU A 400 35.25 17.23 -7.61
N GLY A 401 36.31 17.93 -7.22
CA GLY A 401 36.34 19.38 -7.17
C GLY A 401 36.66 20.00 -8.53
N SER A 402 37.36 21.11 -8.55
CA SER A 402 37.80 21.77 -9.80
C SER A 402 38.96 20.98 -10.43
N VAL A 403 38.63 19.85 -11.06
CA VAL A 403 39.55 18.92 -11.73
C VAL A 403 39.02 18.53 -13.09
N GLU A 404 39.89 18.62 -14.11
CA GLU A 404 39.54 18.26 -15.48
C GLU A 404 39.42 16.75 -15.69
N ALA A 405 38.52 16.32 -16.59
CA ALA A 405 38.32 14.92 -16.93
C ALA A 405 39.59 14.27 -17.49
N ALA A 406 40.40 15.06 -18.23
CA ALA A 406 41.67 14.62 -18.79
C ALA A 406 42.75 14.25 -17.75
N TYR A 407 42.59 14.65 -16.48
CA TYR A 407 43.43 14.20 -15.39
C TYR A 407 43.36 12.70 -15.15
N PHE A 408 42.21 12.10 -15.47
CA PHE A 408 41.91 10.67 -15.29
C PHE A 408 42.08 9.94 -16.62
N SER A 409 42.78 8.81 -16.60
CA SER A 409 42.87 7.94 -17.76
C SER A 409 41.46 7.40 -18.10
N PRO A 410 41.22 6.95 -19.36
CA PRO A 410 39.93 6.37 -19.73
C PRO A 410 39.51 5.21 -18.83
N GLY A 411 40.44 4.36 -18.38
CA GLY A 411 40.19 3.28 -17.43
C GLY A 411 39.75 3.77 -16.06
N GLN A 412 40.36 4.87 -15.57
CA GLN A 412 39.96 5.50 -14.30
C GLN A 412 38.60 6.18 -14.40
N GLN A 413 38.27 6.80 -15.52
CA GLN A 413 36.92 7.34 -15.76
C GLN A 413 35.84 6.22 -15.76
N GLN A 414 36.16 5.10 -16.42
CA GLN A 414 35.26 3.94 -16.38
C GLN A 414 35.12 3.38 -14.95
N MET A 415 36.21 3.34 -14.19
CA MET A 415 36.19 2.90 -12.79
C MET A 415 35.35 3.84 -11.90
N ILE A 416 35.39 5.16 -12.16
CA ILE A 416 34.49 6.13 -11.48
C ILE A 416 33.03 5.85 -11.82
N ARG A 417 32.73 5.54 -13.08
CA ARG A 417 31.37 5.12 -13.48
C ARG A 417 30.94 3.85 -12.75
N ASP A 418 31.79 2.82 -12.73
CA ASP A 418 31.52 1.56 -12.03
C ASP A 418 31.44 1.73 -10.51
N PHE A 419 32.12 2.71 -9.94
CA PHE A 419 32.01 3.10 -8.53
C PHE A 419 30.58 3.54 -8.18
N VAL A 420 29.89 4.24 -9.06
CA VAL A 420 28.48 4.61 -8.82
C VAL A 420 27.56 3.45 -9.19
N ASP A 421 27.69 2.92 -10.38
CA ASP A 421 26.75 1.93 -10.96
C ASP A 421 26.81 0.58 -10.23
N ARG A 422 28.00 0.00 -10.06
CA ARG A 422 28.18 -1.37 -9.54
C ARG A 422 28.46 -1.41 -8.03
N ARG A 423 29.38 -0.54 -7.56
CA ARG A 423 29.72 -0.48 -6.14
C ARG A 423 28.61 0.18 -5.34
N GLY A 424 27.83 1.08 -5.94
CA GLY A 424 26.78 1.81 -5.26
C GLY A 424 27.27 2.99 -4.44
N GLY A 425 28.42 3.56 -4.80
CA GLY A 425 29.00 4.74 -4.16
C GLY A 425 28.27 6.03 -4.52
N GLY A 426 28.42 7.06 -3.70
CA GLY A 426 27.93 8.39 -4.01
C GLY A 426 29.01 9.24 -4.69
N LEU A 427 28.64 9.93 -5.78
CA LEU A 427 29.49 10.84 -6.53
C LEU A 427 28.98 12.27 -6.39
N LEU A 428 29.85 13.20 -6.02
CA LEU A 428 29.54 14.63 -5.99
C LEU A 428 30.56 15.38 -6.87
N LEU A 429 30.04 16.10 -7.88
CA LEU A 429 30.84 17.06 -8.64
C LEU A 429 30.57 18.47 -8.13
N LEU A 430 31.67 19.22 -7.89
CA LEU A 430 31.59 20.62 -7.51
C LEU A 430 31.94 21.51 -8.70
N GLY A 431 31.20 22.59 -8.89
CA GLY A 431 31.51 23.61 -9.86
C GLY A 431 32.90 24.22 -9.64
N GLY A 432 33.51 24.75 -10.68
CA GLY A 432 34.81 25.35 -10.65
C GLY A 432 35.43 25.54 -12.04
N GLN A 433 36.53 26.26 -12.12
CA GLN A 433 37.16 26.62 -13.39
C GLN A 433 37.54 25.40 -14.28
N TYR A 434 37.80 24.25 -13.66
CA TYR A 434 38.18 23.00 -14.34
C TYR A 434 37.14 21.89 -14.05
N ALA A 435 35.91 22.27 -13.76
CA ALA A 435 34.83 21.33 -13.46
C ALA A 435 33.81 21.23 -14.63
N LEU A 436 32.82 20.43 -14.49
CA LEU A 436 31.68 20.22 -15.37
C LEU A 436 32.05 20.30 -16.89
N ALA A 437 31.36 21.15 -17.64
CA ALA A 437 31.62 21.31 -19.07
C ALA A 437 33.01 21.94 -19.37
N ASP A 438 33.42 22.91 -18.55
CA ASP A 438 34.71 23.59 -18.70
C ASP A 438 35.90 22.65 -18.38
N GLY A 439 35.69 21.65 -17.52
CA GLY A 439 36.61 20.54 -17.25
C GLY A 439 36.57 19.39 -18.25
N GLY A 440 35.72 19.46 -19.29
CA GLY A 440 35.60 18.41 -20.32
C GLY A 440 34.84 17.17 -19.87
N TRP A 441 34.07 17.25 -18.79
CA TRP A 441 33.29 16.11 -18.27
C TRP A 441 32.10 15.73 -19.18
N ASN A 442 31.67 16.63 -20.08
CA ASN A 442 30.62 16.39 -21.09
C ASN A 442 31.02 15.34 -22.15
N ALA A 443 32.30 15.04 -22.30
CA ALA A 443 32.81 13.99 -23.20
C ALA A 443 33.42 12.80 -22.47
N SER A 444 33.26 12.69 -21.17
CA SER A 444 33.86 11.66 -20.33
C SER A 444 33.00 10.39 -20.23
N ALA A 445 33.60 9.29 -19.78
CA ALA A 445 32.88 8.03 -19.55
C ALA A 445 31.83 8.10 -18.43
N ILE A 446 31.83 9.16 -17.58
CA ILE A 446 30.88 9.34 -16.49
C ILE A 446 29.64 10.16 -16.86
N VAL A 447 29.56 10.64 -18.12
CA VAL A 447 28.44 11.50 -18.55
C VAL A 447 27.07 10.89 -18.25
N ASP A 448 26.92 9.55 -18.36
CA ASP A 448 25.66 8.85 -18.11
C ASP A 448 25.25 8.92 -16.63
N VAL A 449 26.23 8.95 -15.73
CA VAL A 449 26.02 8.93 -14.27
C VAL A 449 25.63 10.31 -13.74
N LEU A 450 25.98 11.40 -14.48
CA LEU A 450 25.68 12.76 -14.04
C LEU A 450 24.19 13.06 -14.07
N PRO A 451 23.66 13.85 -13.12
CA PRO A 451 22.25 14.17 -13.03
C PRO A 451 21.77 15.17 -14.10
N THR A 452 22.66 15.73 -14.90
CA THR A 452 22.37 16.70 -15.95
C THR A 452 22.99 16.33 -17.29
N VAL A 453 22.48 16.91 -18.36
CA VAL A 453 23.12 16.91 -19.66
C VAL A 453 23.99 18.15 -19.70
N LEU A 454 25.29 17.97 -19.48
CA LEU A 454 26.25 19.09 -19.48
C LEU A 454 26.27 19.81 -20.83
N PRO A 455 26.46 21.14 -20.85
CA PRO A 455 26.61 21.91 -22.07
C PRO A 455 27.76 21.40 -22.96
N THR A 456 27.60 21.47 -24.26
CA THR A 456 28.61 21.05 -25.23
C THR A 456 29.74 22.09 -25.41
N GLN A 457 29.42 23.35 -25.08
CA GLN A 457 30.40 24.46 -25.15
C GLN A 457 31.01 24.68 -23.79
N ALA A 458 32.35 24.92 -23.73
CA ALA A 458 33.04 25.43 -22.56
C ALA A 458 32.71 26.92 -22.34
N ALA A 459 33.14 27.48 -21.23
CA ALA A 459 32.84 28.84 -20.76
C ALA A 459 31.46 28.95 -20.08
N THR A 460 31.09 27.94 -19.31
CA THR A 460 29.93 27.91 -18.45
C THR A 460 30.21 28.40 -17.03
N PHE A 461 31.48 28.50 -16.66
CA PHE A 461 31.94 28.96 -15.34
C PHE A 461 32.01 30.48 -15.26
N HIS A 462 31.36 31.04 -14.25
CA HIS A 462 31.31 32.47 -13.98
C HIS A 462 31.82 32.77 -12.56
N ARG A 463 32.90 33.53 -12.48
CA ARG A 463 33.43 34.03 -11.20
C ARG A 463 33.17 35.52 -11.08
N GLU A 464 32.76 35.97 -9.92
CA GLU A 464 32.58 37.38 -9.63
C GLU A 464 33.95 38.05 -9.51
N ALA A 465 34.25 38.96 -10.43
CA ALA A 465 35.60 39.55 -10.57
C ALA A 465 35.90 40.61 -9.49
N ASP A 466 34.88 41.33 -9.01
CA ASP A 466 34.99 42.35 -7.95
C ASP A 466 33.68 42.48 -7.16
N PRO A 467 33.64 41.98 -5.92
CA PRO A 467 32.46 42.08 -5.06
C PRO A 467 31.99 43.52 -4.77
N ARG A 468 32.78 44.50 -5.09
CA ARG A 468 32.49 45.93 -4.82
C ARG A 468 31.89 46.66 -6.02
N ARG A 469 31.85 46.03 -7.21
CA ARG A 469 31.44 46.68 -8.47
C ARG A 469 30.04 46.29 -8.97
N GLY A 470 29.38 45.27 -8.40
CA GLY A 470 28.04 44.81 -8.86
C GLY A 470 26.95 45.23 -7.89
N THR A 471 25.82 45.64 -8.41
CA THR A 471 24.56 45.85 -7.64
C THR A 471 23.73 44.58 -7.49
N THR A 472 24.03 43.56 -8.29
CA THR A 472 23.33 42.26 -8.28
C THR A 472 24.36 41.12 -8.26
N HIS A 473 24.09 40.10 -7.44
CA HIS A 473 25.00 38.97 -7.21
C HIS A 473 24.23 37.66 -7.44
N ALA A 474 24.98 36.58 -7.70
CA ALA A 474 24.39 35.24 -7.78
C ALA A 474 23.94 34.76 -6.40
N THR A 475 22.67 34.40 -6.25
CA THR A 475 22.09 33.94 -4.98
C THR A 475 21.50 32.55 -5.13
N ALA A 476 21.37 31.83 -4.00
CA ALA A 476 20.76 30.50 -3.96
C ALA A 476 19.30 30.57 -3.51
N GLU A 477 18.42 29.85 -4.18
CA GLU A 477 17.01 29.72 -3.83
C GLU A 477 16.58 28.25 -3.84
N LEU A 478 15.72 27.86 -2.89
CA LEU A 478 15.16 26.50 -2.87
C LEU A 478 14.10 26.29 -3.93
N THR A 479 14.10 25.13 -4.54
CA THR A 479 12.97 24.61 -5.33
C THR A 479 11.92 24.00 -4.43
N THR A 480 10.76 23.62 -4.98
CA THR A 480 9.74 22.87 -4.24
C THR A 480 10.29 21.54 -3.69
N ALA A 481 11.07 20.80 -4.48
CA ALA A 481 11.74 19.58 -4.04
C ALA A 481 12.76 19.82 -2.91
N GLY A 482 13.46 20.97 -2.95
CA GLY A 482 14.43 21.33 -1.93
C GLY A 482 13.79 21.75 -0.60
N VAL A 483 12.56 22.27 -0.60
CA VAL A 483 11.89 22.65 0.64
C VAL A 483 11.69 21.45 1.57
N ASP A 484 11.44 20.26 1.01
CA ASP A 484 11.14 19.03 1.77
C ASP A 484 12.35 18.09 1.90
N ASN A 485 13.51 18.46 1.34
CA ASN A 485 14.68 17.60 1.33
C ASN A 485 15.58 17.82 2.57
N THR A 486 16.12 16.73 3.11
CA THR A 486 17.01 16.76 4.30
C THR A 486 18.31 17.50 4.04
N ILE A 487 18.88 17.43 2.82
CA ILE A 487 20.15 18.10 2.47
C ILE A 487 20.04 19.61 2.64
N THR A 488 18.92 20.19 2.24
CA THR A 488 18.70 21.62 2.19
C THR A 488 17.96 22.17 3.42
N ARG A 489 17.73 21.34 4.43
CA ARG A 489 17.01 21.70 5.65
C ARG A 489 17.94 22.34 6.68
N LEU A 490 18.02 23.68 6.66
CA LEU A 490 18.78 24.48 7.65
C LEU A 490 17.96 24.80 8.90
N VAL A 491 16.64 24.87 8.77
CA VAL A 491 15.67 25.09 9.85
C VAL A 491 14.53 24.10 9.71
N ASP A 492 13.96 23.63 10.82
CA ASP A 492 12.95 22.56 10.81
C ASP A 492 11.62 22.96 10.14
N ASP A 493 11.15 24.16 10.36
CA ASP A 493 9.94 24.66 9.72
C ASP A 493 10.18 24.96 8.23
N PRO A 494 9.37 24.43 7.30
CA PRO A 494 9.56 24.61 5.86
C PRO A 494 9.54 26.06 5.39
N LYS A 495 8.65 26.88 5.98
CA LYS A 495 8.54 28.31 5.62
C LYS A 495 9.73 29.10 6.13
N ALA A 496 10.13 28.85 7.38
CA ALA A 496 11.33 29.45 7.97
C ALA A 496 12.60 29.00 7.22
N ASN A 497 12.67 27.72 6.78
CA ASN A 497 13.78 27.22 5.97
C ASN A 497 13.89 27.95 4.63
N THR A 498 12.78 28.14 3.91
CA THR A 498 12.76 28.90 2.65
C THR A 498 13.19 30.35 2.87
N ALA A 499 12.72 30.99 3.95
CA ALA A 499 13.15 32.34 4.31
C ALA A 499 14.64 32.38 4.65
N ARG A 500 15.16 31.36 5.37
CA ARG A 500 16.59 31.25 5.71
C ARG A 500 17.49 31.17 4.47
N TRP A 501 17.13 30.38 3.47
CA TRP A 501 17.87 30.27 2.22
C TRP A 501 17.97 31.61 1.48
N LYS A 502 16.91 32.42 1.47
CA LYS A 502 16.91 33.75 0.88
C LYS A 502 17.82 34.77 1.59
N THR A 503 18.20 34.50 2.86
CA THR A 503 19.11 35.34 3.63
C THR A 503 20.55 34.87 3.57
N LEU A 504 20.84 33.77 2.89
CA LEU A 504 22.22 33.34 2.69
C LEU A 504 22.99 34.37 1.85
N PRO A 505 24.28 34.59 2.15
CA PRO A 505 25.13 35.44 1.33
C PRO A 505 25.20 34.95 -0.12
N TYR A 506 25.57 35.85 -1.04
CA TYR A 506 25.70 35.49 -2.43
C TYR A 506 26.84 34.46 -2.66
N LEU A 507 26.75 33.73 -3.78
CA LEU A 507 27.79 32.80 -4.24
C LEU A 507 28.95 33.56 -4.88
N MET A 508 30.19 33.12 -4.66
CA MET A 508 31.37 33.73 -5.25
C MET A 508 31.57 33.36 -6.72
N ASP A 509 31.04 32.23 -7.12
CA ASP A 509 31.04 31.74 -8.48
C ASP A 509 29.80 30.86 -8.72
N TYR A 510 29.48 30.60 -9.97
CA TYR A 510 28.47 29.63 -10.41
C TYR A 510 28.83 29.08 -11.78
N GLU A 511 28.32 27.91 -12.09
CA GLU A 511 28.52 27.26 -13.38
C GLU A 511 27.17 26.77 -13.89
N ASP A 512 26.97 26.78 -15.22
CA ASP A 512 25.76 26.20 -15.83
C ASP A 512 25.93 24.68 -15.93
N PRO A 513 25.21 23.89 -15.11
CA PRO A 513 25.33 22.42 -15.16
C PRO A 513 24.51 21.80 -16.29
N GLY A 514 23.80 22.60 -17.10
CA GLY A 514 22.91 22.16 -18.15
C GLY A 514 21.54 21.68 -17.67
N ALA A 515 20.81 21.01 -18.55
CA ALA A 515 19.45 20.57 -18.26
C ALA A 515 19.42 19.32 -17.38
N PRO A 516 18.56 19.25 -16.35
CA PRO A 516 18.37 18.06 -15.54
C PRO A 516 17.86 16.88 -16.39
N LYS A 517 18.39 15.68 -16.13
CA LYS A 517 17.92 14.44 -16.77
C LYS A 517 16.56 13.98 -16.18
N PRO A 518 15.79 13.16 -16.91
CA PRO A 518 14.64 12.48 -16.33
C PRO A 518 15.05 11.68 -15.09
N GLY A 519 14.32 11.87 -13.97
CA GLY A 519 14.65 11.25 -12.69
C GLY A 519 15.64 12.00 -11.81
N ALA A 520 16.23 13.10 -12.30
CA ALA A 520 17.03 14.01 -11.47
C ALA A 520 16.12 14.99 -10.71
N SER A 521 16.50 15.30 -9.48
CA SER A 521 15.82 16.28 -8.62
C SER A 521 16.69 17.51 -8.45
N VAL A 522 16.18 18.68 -8.84
CA VAL A 522 16.81 19.97 -8.54
C VAL A 522 16.34 20.43 -7.18
N LEU A 523 17.26 20.57 -6.23
CA LEU A 523 16.95 20.96 -4.84
C LEU A 523 17.11 22.47 -4.63
N ALA A 524 18.05 23.10 -5.31
CA ALA A 524 18.27 24.54 -5.25
C ALA A 524 18.63 25.08 -6.63
N ASP A 525 18.25 26.31 -6.88
CA ASP A 525 18.62 27.08 -8.07
C ASP A 525 19.56 28.20 -7.70
N THR A 526 20.43 28.55 -8.66
CA THR A 526 21.20 29.81 -8.67
C THR A 526 20.37 30.87 -9.41
N ILE A 527 20.17 32.01 -8.80
CA ILE A 527 19.65 33.21 -9.48
C ILE A 527 20.85 34.03 -9.90
N THR A 528 21.12 34.08 -11.20
CA THR A 528 22.30 34.83 -11.73
C THR A 528 22.09 36.34 -11.58
N PRO A 529 23.14 37.16 -11.71
CA PRO A 529 23.03 38.63 -11.70
C PRO A 529 22.04 39.18 -12.73
N GLU A 530 21.83 38.48 -13.84
CA GLU A 530 20.87 38.83 -14.91
C GLU A 530 19.44 38.35 -14.63
N GLY A 531 19.22 37.68 -13.49
CA GLY A 531 17.92 37.13 -13.10
C GLY A 531 17.57 35.78 -13.73
N ARG A 532 18.51 35.11 -14.41
CA ARG A 532 18.29 33.75 -14.92
C ARG A 532 18.34 32.74 -13.77
N LYS A 533 17.50 31.71 -13.86
CA LYS A 533 17.55 30.54 -12.96
C LYS A 533 18.35 29.43 -13.61
N LEU A 534 19.37 28.98 -12.90
CA LEU A 534 20.19 27.80 -13.27
C LEU A 534 20.15 26.79 -12.12
N PRO A 535 20.13 25.49 -12.37
CA PRO A 535 20.20 24.50 -11.31
C PRO A 535 21.51 24.66 -10.51
N LEU A 536 21.41 24.68 -9.18
CA LEU A 536 22.56 24.80 -8.28
C LEU A 536 22.94 23.45 -7.66
N LEU A 537 21.96 22.80 -7.03
CA LEU A 537 22.14 21.48 -6.41
C LEU A 537 21.17 20.50 -7.04
N ILE A 538 21.72 19.53 -7.74
CA ILE A 538 20.97 18.51 -8.47
C ILE A 538 21.40 17.14 -7.97
N THR A 539 20.45 16.26 -7.69
CA THR A 539 20.68 14.89 -7.20
C THR A 539 19.98 13.88 -8.09
N GLN A 540 20.58 12.69 -8.22
CA GLN A 540 19.99 11.56 -8.98
C GLN A 540 20.45 10.24 -8.36
N ASN A 541 19.58 9.23 -8.39
CA ASN A 541 19.98 7.84 -8.19
C ASN A 541 20.35 7.23 -9.54
N PHE A 542 21.47 6.52 -9.60
CA PHE A 542 21.95 5.86 -10.82
C PHE A 542 22.53 4.49 -10.49
N GLY A 543 22.05 3.46 -11.17
CA GLY A 543 22.42 2.09 -10.85
C GLY A 543 22.17 1.76 -9.38
N ARG A 544 23.19 1.33 -8.68
CA ARG A 544 23.13 1.04 -7.24
C ARG A 544 23.48 2.22 -6.34
N GLY A 545 24.03 3.29 -6.91
CA GLY A 545 24.51 4.45 -6.20
C GLY A 545 23.73 5.72 -6.51
N ARG A 546 24.40 6.83 -6.30
CA ARG A 546 23.82 8.16 -6.49
C ARG A 546 24.85 9.16 -6.98
N SER A 547 24.38 10.19 -7.65
CA SER A 547 25.23 11.29 -8.09
C SER A 547 24.60 12.64 -7.78
N ALA A 548 25.44 13.63 -7.55
CA ALA A 548 25.01 14.99 -7.36
C ALA A 548 25.98 15.96 -8.07
N ILE A 549 25.45 17.11 -8.46
CA ILE A 549 26.22 18.27 -8.89
C ILE A 549 25.85 19.42 -7.95
N MET A 550 26.88 20.06 -7.36
CA MET A 550 26.79 21.36 -6.73
C MET A 550 27.49 22.35 -7.66
N ALA A 551 26.70 23.10 -8.45
CA ALA A 551 27.20 23.90 -9.58
C ALA A 551 27.87 25.21 -9.12
N THR A 552 28.62 25.16 -8.02
CA THR A 552 29.43 26.25 -7.48
C THR A 552 30.64 25.71 -6.69
N GLY A 553 31.71 26.45 -6.64
CA GLY A 553 32.82 26.31 -5.70
C GLY A 553 32.92 27.53 -4.79
N GLY A 554 31.87 28.33 -4.73
CA GLY A 554 31.81 29.62 -4.06
C GLY A 554 30.93 29.69 -2.82
N SER A 555 30.43 28.54 -2.30
CA SER A 555 29.60 28.49 -1.08
C SER A 555 30.36 28.83 0.20
N TRP A 556 31.71 28.76 0.18
CA TRP A 556 32.57 29.15 1.28
C TRP A 556 32.30 30.58 1.78
N ARG A 557 31.75 31.43 0.90
CA ARG A 557 31.41 32.80 1.26
C ARG A 557 30.29 32.87 2.32
N TRP A 558 29.39 31.88 2.36
CA TRP A 558 28.38 31.81 3.40
C TRP A 558 29.04 31.75 4.78
N GLN A 559 30.07 30.89 4.93
CA GLN A 559 30.82 30.81 6.20
C GLN A 559 31.52 32.10 6.57
N MET A 560 32.11 32.80 5.58
CA MET A 560 32.88 34.02 5.84
C MET A 560 32.03 35.28 6.03
N SER A 561 30.78 35.30 5.53
CA SER A 561 29.94 36.50 5.54
C SER A 561 28.77 36.40 6.51
N LEU A 562 28.43 35.21 7.03
CA LEU A 562 27.45 35.03 8.09
C LEU A 562 28.01 35.45 9.45
N PRO A 563 27.16 35.84 10.42
CA PRO A 563 27.61 36.14 11.78
C PRO A 563 28.38 34.99 12.42
N LEU A 564 29.31 35.33 13.30
CA LEU A 564 30.08 34.34 14.07
C LEU A 564 29.10 33.45 14.88
N GLY A 565 29.26 32.13 14.76
CA GLY A 565 28.38 31.12 15.39
C GLY A 565 27.17 30.70 14.54
N ASP A 566 26.99 31.25 13.35
CA ASP A 566 25.99 30.74 12.40
C ASP A 566 26.50 29.43 11.79
N THR A 567 25.71 28.38 11.96
CA THR A 567 26.06 27.01 11.56
C THR A 567 25.47 26.60 10.20
N ALA A 568 24.79 27.49 9.48
CA ALA A 568 24.08 27.13 8.26
C ALA A 568 24.96 26.46 7.19
N HIS A 569 26.19 26.97 6.97
CA HIS A 569 27.12 26.39 6.01
C HIS A 569 27.60 25.00 6.47
N HIS A 570 28.00 24.85 7.73
CA HIS A 570 28.46 23.58 8.31
C HIS A 570 27.32 22.53 8.21
N LEU A 571 26.10 22.89 8.64
CA LEU A 571 24.95 22.01 8.60
C LEU A 571 24.62 21.57 7.17
N PHE A 572 24.66 22.49 6.20
CA PHE A 572 24.45 22.16 4.79
C PHE A 572 25.48 21.11 4.31
N TRP A 573 26.76 21.35 4.53
CA TRP A 573 27.79 20.44 4.08
C TRP A 573 27.78 19.11 4.81
N GLN A 574 27.54 19.08 6.11
CA GLN A 574 27.38 17.83 6.87
C GLN A 574 26.23 16.99 6.30
N GLN A 575 25.09 17.62 6.02
CA GLN A 575 23.94 16.91 5.43
C GLN A 575 24.26 16.39 4.03
N LEU A 576 24.93 17.18 3.19
CA LEU A 576 25.31 16.76 1.83
C LEU A 576 26.34 15.64 1.85
N LEU A 577 27.39 15.73 2.69
CA LEU A 577 28.41 14.68 2.83
C LEU A 577 27.78 13.38 3.35
N ARG A 578 26.91 13.45 4.35
CA ARG A 578 26.16 12.29 4.85
C ARG A 578 25.26 11.69 3.78
N TRP A 579 24.57 12.51 2.98
CA TRP A 579 23.77 12.04 1.87
C TRP A 579 24.60 11.28 0.83
N VAL A 580 25.80 11.74 0.52
CA VAL A 580 26.69 11.06 -0.42
C VAL A 580 27.01 9.62 0.01
N VAL A 581 27.08 9.33 1.32
CA VAL A 581 27.53 8.03 1.83
C VAL A 581 26.45 7.19 2.55
N SER A 582 25.28 7.75 2.89
CA SER A 582 24.34 7.14 3.83
C SER A 582 23.80 5.78 3.40
N ASP A 583 23.46 5.60 2.13
CA ASP A 583 22.88 4.35 1.62
C ASP A 583 23.87 3.54 0.75
N THR A 584 25.15 3.81 0.87
CA THR A 584 26.15 3.07 0.11
C THR A 584 26.19 1.61 0.59
N PRO A 585 25.87 0.63 -0.28
CA PRO A 585 25.77 -0.76 0.12
C PRO A 585 27.16 -1.35 0.47
N GLY A 586 27.18 -2.27 1.44
CA GLY A 586 28.32 -3.14 1.70
C GLY A 586 28.47 -4.23 0.63
N ARG A 587 29.47 -5.11 0.82
CA ARG A 587 29.61 -6.31 0.00
C ARG A 587 28.56 -7.38 0.31
N VAL A 588 27.99 -7.33 1.50
CA VAL A 588 26.79 -8.08 1.91
C VAL A 588 25.71 -7.08 2.15
N VAL A 589 24.54 -7.28 1.55
CA VAL A 589 23.34 -6.46 1.73
C VAL A 589 22.20 -7.39 2.08
N ALA A 590 21.77 -7.35 3.32
CA ALA A 590 20.61 -8.08 3.79
C ALA A 590 19.34 -7.22 3.64
N SER A 591 18.27 -7.83 3.20
CA SER A 591 16.98 -7.16 3.05
C SER A 591 15.81 -8.07 3.41
N ILE A 592 14.67 -7.46 3.69
CA ILE A 592 13.43 -8.11 4.03
C ILE A 592 12.27 -7.34 3.37
N PRO A 593 11.33 -8.01 2.69
CA PRO A 593 10.26 -7.33 1.96
C PRO A 593 9.38 -6.45 2.84
N ALA A 594 9.13 -6.88 4.08
CA ALA A 594 8.37 -6.13 5.06
C ALA A 594 9.12 -6.09 6.40
N GLN A 595 9.22 -4.91 6.99
CA GLN A 595 9.84 -4.76 8.32
C GLN A 595 8.89 -5.10 9.47
N MET A 596 7.60 -5.20 9.19
CA MET A 596 6.58 -5.59 10.16
C MET A 596 5.88 -6.84 9.68
N PHE A 597 5.77 -7.82 10.56
CA PHE A 597 5.07 -9.08 10.35
C PHE A 597 3.94 -9.18 11.36
N PHE A 598 2.82 -9.72 10.89
CA PHE A 598 1.63 -9.88 11.70
C PHE A 598 1.36 -11.37 11.90
N ASP A 599 1.01 -11.74 13.12
CA ASP A 599 0.60 -13.10 13.50
C ASP A 599 1.62 -14.19 13.08
N ASN A 600 1.21 -15.18 12.31
CA ASN A 600 2.04 -16.32 11.87
C ASN A 600 2.76 -16.11 10.53
N SER A 601 2.95 -14.85 10.11
CA SER A 601 3.64 -14.60 8.85
C SER A 601 5.12 -14.99 8.90
N THR A 602 5.63 -15.47 7.78
CA THR A 602 7.01 -15.90 7.62
C THR A 602 7.89 -14.74 7.15
N ALA A 603 9.00 -14.50 7.82
CA ALA A 603 10.02 -13.55 7.41
C ALA A 603 10.86 -14.15 6.29
N ASN A 604 10.73 -13.63 5.08
CA ASN A 604 11.54 -14.00 3.94
C ASN A 604 12.80 -13.12 3.91
N LEU A 605 13.90 -13.65 4.44
CA LEU A 605 15.19 -12.99 4.44
C LEU A 605 15.86 -13.16 3.08
N THR A 606 16.41 -12.07 2.55
CA THR A 606 17.21 -12.11 1.33
C THR A 606 18.56 -11.44 1.57
N ALA A 607 19.61 -11.97 0.94
CA ALA A 607 20.95 -11.39 1.02
C ALA A 607 21.56 -11.35 -0.37
N GLU A 608 22.18 -10.22 -0.70
CA GLU A 608 23.03 -10.07 -1.87
C GLU A 608 24.49 -10.06 -1.42
N VAL A 609 25.31 -10.91 -2.01
CA VAL A 609 26.74 -11.10 -1.65
C VAL A 609 27.63 -10.82 -2.85
N ARG A 610 28.65 -9.98 -2.65
CA ARG A 610 29.62 -9.57 -3.66
C ARG A 610 31.06 -9.73 -3.17
N ASP A 611 31.96 -9.92 -4.11
CA ASP A 611 33.40 -10.02 -3.87
C ASP A 611 34.06 -8.63 -3.65
N GLN A 612 35.40 -8.58 -3.62
CA GLN A 612 36.16 -7.32 -3.43
C GLN A 612 36.02 -6.35 -4.61
N GLN A 613 35.73 -6.86 -5.81
CA GLN A 613 35.47 -6.08 -7.02
C GLN A 613 33.98 -5.78 -7.23
N TYR A 614 33.13 -6.11 -6.23
CA TYR A 614 31.68 -6.00 -6.29
C TYR A 614 31.00 -6.81 -7.41
N ASN A 615 31.64 -7.91 -7.86
CA ASN A 615 30.97 -8.91 -8.67
C ASN A 615 30.13 -9.85 -7.79
N PRO A 616 29.06 -10.45 -8.31
CA PRO A 616 28.29 -11.45 -7.58
C PRO A 616 29.18 -12.62 -7.10
N ALA A 617 28.97 -13.06 -5.87
CA ALA A 617 29.70 -14.19 -5.26
C ALA A 617 28.76 -15.37 -4.98
N PRO A 618 28.41 -16.18 -6.01
CA PRO A 618 27.44 -17.26 -5.87
C PRO A 618 27.95 -18.45 -5.06
N ASP A 619 29.23 -18.56 -4.86
CA ASP A 619 29.94 -19.60 -4.09
C ASP A 619 30.15 -19.25 -2.61
N ALA A 620 29.58 -18.15 -2.14
CA ALA A 620 29.63 -17.75 -0.74
C ALA A 620 28.74 -18.68 0.13
N LYS A 621 29.19 -18.96 1.35
CA LYS A 621 28.34 -19.50 2.41
C LYS A 621 27.74 -18.34 3.19
N VAL A 622 26.42 -18.30 3.30
CA VAL A 622 25.68 -17.19 3.93
C VAL A 622 24.86 -17.72 5.10
N GLU A 623 25.02 -17.09 6.24
CA GLU A 623 24.33 -17.45 7.48
C GLU A 623 23.65 -16.20 8.09
N ALA A 624 22.40 -16.36 8.53
CA ALA A 624 21.64 -15.35 9.24
C ALA A 624 21.53 -15.72 10.72
N HIS A 625 22.08 -14.92 11.59
CA HIS A 625 21.96 -15.05 13.04
C HIS A 625 20.87 -14.11 13.54
N ILE A 626 19.75 -14.68 13.98
CA ILE A 626 18.54 -13.96 14.38
C ILE A 626 18.49 -13.89 15.91
N LEU A 627 18.45 -12.68 16.44
CA LEU A 627 18.28 -12.40 17.85
C LEU A 627 16.91 -11.77 18.07
N GLY A 628 16.10 -12.31 18.96
CA GLY A 628 14.75 -11.87 19.21
C GLY A 628 14.44 -11.61 20.69
N PRO A 629 13.20 -11.23 20.98
CA PRO A 629 12.76 -10.93 22.35
C PRO A 629 12.85 -12.16 23.25
N SER A 630 13.07 -11.92 24.55
CA SER A 630 13.16 -12.97 25.59
C SER A 630 14.22 -14.05 25.30
N GLY A 631 15.36 -13.67 24.70
CA GLY A 631 16.49 -14.57 24.46
C GLY A 631 16.31 -15.55 23.29
N VAL A 632 15.39 -15.28 22.37
CA VAL A 632 15.29 -16.04 21.12
C VAL A 632 16.58 -15.86 20.34
N SER A 633 17.25 -16.97 19.97
CA SER A 633 18.43 -16.99 19.11
C SER A 633 18.29 -18.14 18.12
N ALA A 634 18.46 -17.84 16.84
CA ALA A 634 18.39 -18.81 15.77
C ALA A 634 19.50 -18.56 14.74
N LEU A 635 20.14 -19.62 14.27
CA LEU A 635 21.07 -19.58 13.15
C LEU A 635 20.40 -20.24 11.96
N VAL A 636 20.28 -19.51 10.85
CA VAL A 636 19.62 -19.96 9.63
C VAL A 636 20.60 -19.89 8.48
N GLU A 637 20.86 -21.01 7.83
CA GLU A 637 21.67 -21.05 6.59
C GLU A 637 20.80 -20.59 5.42
N MET A 638 21.34 -19.67 4.60
CA MET A 638 20.63 -19.10 3.46
C MET A 638 20.98 -19.87 2.18
N SER A 639 19.99 -20.25 1.41
CA SER A 639 20.15 -20.97 0.15
C SER A 639 20.33 -20.03 -1.02
N PRO A 640 21.20 -20.35 -2.01
CA PRO A 640 21.36 -19.54 -3.21
C PRO A 640 20.10 -19.56 -4.07
N VAL A 641 19.81 -18.43 -4.72
CA VAL A 641 18.70 -18.30 -5.68
C VAL A 641 19.19 -18.75 -7.06
N PRO A 642 18.62 -19.78 -7.69
CA PRO A 642 19.17 -20.41 -8.89
C PRO A 642 19.40 -19.46 -10.08
N ASP A 643 18.45 -18.56 -10.33
CA ASP A 643 18.46 -17.67 -11.50
C ASP A 643 19.09 -16.30 -11.23
N ASN A 644 19.63 -16.08 -10.02
CA ASN A 644 20.19 -14.81 -9.62
C ASN A 644 21.51 -14.96 -8.85
N PRO A 645 22.65 -15.04 -9.56
CA PRO A 645 23.95 -15.28 -8.94
C PRO A 645 24.29 -14.25 -7.86
N GLY A 646 24.78 -14.71 -6.71
CA GLY A 646 25.12 -13.87 -5.56
C GLY A 646 23.92 -13.48 -4.69
N HIS A 647 22.70 -13.94 -5.01
CA HIS A 647 21.53 -13.76 -4.17
C HIS A 647 21.23 -15.04 -3.38
N PHE A 648 20.87 -14.85 -2.12
CA PHE A 648 20.57 -15.91 -1.16
C PHE A 648 19.24 -15.60 -0.48
N GLN A 649 18.52 -16.65 -0.08
CA GLN A 649 17.23 -16.51 0.60
C GLN A 649 17.07 -17.53 1.71
N ALA A 650 16.33 -17.15 2.73
CA ALA A 650 15.87 -18.04 3.79
C ALA A 650 14.50 -17.61 4.28
N ALA A 651 13.67 -18.57 4.65
CA ALA A 651 12.38 -18.33 5.27
C ALA A 651 12.47 -18.67 6.77
N TRP A 652 11.99 -17.80 7.62
CA TRP A 652 12.00 -17.99 9.06
C TRP A 652 10.71 -17.48 9.69
N SER A 653 10.13 -18.26 10.61
CA SER A 653 8.89 -17.87 11.30
C SER A 653 9.19 -17.40 12.71
N ALA A 654 8.84 -16.14 13.00
CA ALA A 654 8.99 -15.55 14.30
C ALA A 654 7.98 -16.17 15.28
N SER A 655 8.42 -16.65 16.45
CA SER A 655 7.55 -17.30 17.43
C SER A 655 6.99 -16.34 18.48
N LYS A 656 7.64 -15.20 18.73
CA LYS A 656 7.27 -14.23 19.78
C LYS A 656 7.09 -12.83 19.21
N THR A 657 6.17 -12.09 19.80
CA THR A 657 5.96 -10.67 19.52
C THR A 657 7.15 -9.83 19.97
N GLY A 658 7.58 -8.89 19.15
CA GLY A 658 8.67 -7.95 19.48
C GLY A 658 9.63 -7.71 18.32
N ALA A 659 10.67 -6.94 18.61
CA ALA A 659 11.72 -6.60 17.65
C ALA A 659 12.76 -7.71 17.53
N TYR A 660 13.20 -7.96 16.31
CA TYR A 660 14.25 -8.92 15.96
C TYR A 660 15.40 -8.19 15.28
N LEU A 661 16.61 -8.56 15.67
CA LEU A 661 17.85 -8.14 15.02
C LEU A 661 18.43 -9.37 14.31
N THR A 662 18.78 -9.21 13.04
CA THR A 662 19.38 -10.30 12.25
C THR A 662 20.70 -9.83 11.68
N GLU A 663 21.78 -10.50 12.07
CA GLU A 663 23.10 -10.32 11.47
C GLU A 663 23.29 -11.38 10.38
N VAL A 664 23.50 -10.91 9.15
CA VAL A 664 23.79 -11.79 7.99
C VAL A 664 25.27 -11.72 7.71
N THR A 665 25.96 -12.85 7.77
CA THR A 665 27.39 -12.98 7.48
C THR A 665 27.62 -13.84 6.24
N ALA A 666 28.52 -13.39 5.38
CA ALA A 666 28.93 -14.15 4.19
C ALA A 666 30.42 -14.49 4.25
N GLN A 667 30.74 -15.73 3.98
CA GLN A 667 32.08 -16.28 4.00
C GLN A 667 32.39 -17.00 2.69
N ARG A 668 33.63 -17.02 2.28
CA ARG A 668 34.10 -17.73 1.09
C ARG A 668 35.41 -18.46 1.39
N ALA A 669 35.51 -19.69 0.93
CA ALA A 669 36.79 -20.42 0.96
C ALA A 669 37.71 -19.88 -0.13
N ASP A 670 38.94 -19.55 0.21
CA ASP A 670 39.96 -19.17 -0.77
C ASP A 670 40.33 -20.40 -1.60
N PRO A 671 40.18 -20.37 -2.93
CA PRO A 671 40.41 -21.53 -3.78
C PRO A 671 41.86 -22.04 -3.73
N SER A 672 42.82 -21.18 -3.36
CA SER A 672 44.25 -21.52 -3.35
C SER A 672 44.75 -22.06 -2.00
N THR A 673 44.17 -21.55 -0.90
CA THR A 673 44.65 -21.84 0.46
C THR A 673 43.63 -22.65 1.29
N GLY A 674 42.38 -22.76 0.85
CA GLY A 674 41.31 -23.38 1.61
C GLY A 674 40.89 -22.61 2.86
N THR A 675 41.50 -21.44 3.13
CA THR A 675 41.16 -20.62 4.29
C THR A 675 39.82 -19.92 4.09
N ILE A 676 38.99 -19.97 5.12
CA ILE A 676 37.68 -19.26 5.09
C ILE A 676 37.94 -17.78 5.35
N LYS A 677 37.53 -16.94 4.40
CA LYS A 677 37.60 -15.49 4.50
C LYS A 677 36.20 -14.88 4.57
N GLU A 678 35.97 -14.01 5.53
CA GLU A 678 34.74 -13.23 5.60
C GLU A 678 34.70 -12.21 4.45
N LEU A 679 33.66 -12.28 3.64
CA LEU A 679 33.38 -11.29 2.58
C LEU A 679 32.79 -10.03 3.16
N GLY A 680 31.94 -10.16 4.17
CA GLY A 680 31.33 -9.06 4.88
C GLY A 680 30.13 -9.50 5.71
N ARG A 681 29.52 -8.53 6.36
CA ARG A 681 28.31 -8.72 7.16
C ARG A 681 27.38 -7.52 7.01
N ASP A 682 26.11 -7.77 7.27
CA ASP A 682 25.08 -6.72 7.33
C ASP A 682 24.06 -7.05 8.41
N VAL A 683 23.44 -6.01 8.94
CA VAL A 683 22.44 -6.12 9.99
C VAL A 683 21.13 -5.56 9.52
N LEU A 684 20.06 -6.34 9.67
CA LEU A 684 18.70 -5.89 9.44
C LEU A 684 17.84 -6.06 10.69
N THR A 685 16.80 -5.27 10.79
CA THR A 685 15.83 -5.33 11.88
C THR A 685 14.44 -5.50 11.32
N PHE A 686 13.63 -6.30 12.01
CA PHE A 686 12.20 -6.42 11.73
C PHE A 686 11.42 -6.62 13.04
N GLN A 687 10.12 -6.44 12.98
CA GLN A 687 9.26 -6.55 14.15
C GLN A 687 8.10 -7.48 13.84
N ARG A 688 7.79 -8.38 14.80
CA ARG A 688 6.53 -9.11 14.83
C ARG A 688 5.58 -8.42 15.78
N MET A 689 4.35 -8.20 15.35
CA MET A 689 3.23 -7.71 16.15
C MET A 689 2.05 -8.66 15.99
N ASP A 690 1.34 -8.93 17.08
CA ASP A 690 0.13 -9.76 17.05
C ASP A 690 -1.12 -8.86 17.13
N GLY A 691 -2.18 -9.20 16.42
CA GLY A 691 -3.49 -8.55 16.48
C GLY A 691 -3.55 -7.10 15.98
N VAL A 692 -2.63 -6.69 15.13
CA VAL A 692 -2.55 -5.28 14.66
C VAL A 692 -3.71 -4.92 13.74
N ALA A 693 -4.12 -5.82 12.85
CA ALA A 693 -5.23 -5.54 11.93
C ALA A 693 -6.54 -5.27 12.69
N GLU A 694 -6.80 -6.00 13.77
CA GLU A 694 -7.97 -5.82 14.64
C GLU A 694 -7.99 -4.46 15.37
N ASN A 695 -6.81 -3.88 15.62
CA ASN A 695 -6.69 -2.58 16.30
C ASN A 695 -6.72 -1.39 15.34
N PHE A 696 -6.23 -1.57 14.10
CA PHE A 696 -6.12 -0.51 13.11
C PHE A 696 -7.30 -0.45 12.15
N HIS A 697 -7.88 -1.59 11.75
CA HIS A 697 -9.04 -1.63 10.86
C HIS A 697 -10.30 -1.95 11.67
N THR A 698 -10.75 -0.97 12.44
CA THR A 698 -11.97 -1.09 13.26
C THR A 698 -13.25 -0.82 12.47
N GLU A 699 -13.14 -0.39 11.23
CA GLU A 699 -14.27 -0.15 10.34
C GLU A 699 -14.84 -1.46 9.78
N GLN A 700 -16.14 -1.48 9.53
CA GLN A 700 -16.78 -2.60 8.88
C GLN A 700 -16.30 -2.75 7.43
N ASN A 701 -15.71 -3.89 7.07
CA ASN A 701 -15.35 -4.21 5.69
C ASN A 701 -16.57 -4.75 4.92
N ARG A 702 -17.52 -3.86 4.65
CA ARG A 702 -18.75 -4.19 3.92
C ARG A 702 -18.49 -4.78 2.55
N GLN A 703 -17.46 -4.28 1.83
CA GLN A 703 -17.15 -4.79 0.49
C GLN A 703 -16.74 -6.25 0.48
N LEU A 704 -15.96 -6.69 1.49
CA LEU A 704 -15.60 -8.11 1.64
C LEU A 704 -16.83 -8.97 1.92
N LEU A 705 -17.68 -8.53 2.86
CA LEU A 705 -18.90 -9.25 3.26
C LEU A 705 -19.90 -9.36 2.12
N GLU A 706 -20.15 -8.28 1.37
CA GLU A 706 -21.02 -8.29 0.19
C GLU A 706 -20.48 -9.19 -0.93
N ARG A 707 -19.16 -9.11 -1.19
CA ARG A 707 -18.51 -9.94 -2.20
C ARG A 707 -18.60 -11.43 -1.85
N LEU A 708 -18.31 -11.79 -0.60
CA LEU A 708 -18.43 -13.17 -0.11
C LEU A 708 -19.85 -13.71 -0.28
N ALA A 709 -20.85 -12.96 0.17
CA ALA A 709 -22.25 -13.32 0.04
C ALA A 709 -22.65 -13.51 -1.44
N ALA A 710 -22.37 -12.51 -2.29
CA ALA A 710 -22.71 -12.55 -3.71
C ALA A 710 -22.03 -13.72 -4.46
N GLN A 711 -20.77 -13.99 -4.17
CA GLN A 711 -20.01 -15.06 -4.85
C GLN A 711 -20.43 -16.46 -4.43
N THR A 712 -20.98 -16.64 -3.22
CA THR A 712 -21.47 -17.94 -2.73
C THR A 712 -22.98 -18.15 -2.93
N GLY A 713 -23.70 -17.14 -3.45
CA GLY A 713 -25.15 -17.18 -3.65
C GLY A 713 -25.97 -16.87 -2.40
N GLY A 714 -25.34 -16.33 -1.36
CA GLY A 714 -25.98 -15.74 -0.17
C GLY A 714 -26.35 -14.26 -0.36
N GLU A 715 -26.70 -13.60 0.74
CA GLU A 715 -27.05 -12.19 0.78
C GLU A 715 -26.37 -11.49 1.97
N TYR A 716 -26.00 -10.22 1.79
CA TYR A 716 -25.52 -9.35 2.88
C TYR A 716 -26.71 -8.76 3.64
N TRP A 717 -26.63 -8.74 4.97
CA TRP A 717 -27.67 -8.27 5.88
C TRP A 717 -27.14 -7.20 6.83
N LYS A 718 -27.97 -6.20 7.07
CA LYS A 718 -27.77 -5.32 8.23
C LYS A 718 -28.38 -5.98 9.46
N PRO A 719 -27.85 -5.75 10.68
CA PRO A 719 -28.43 -6.31 11.90
C PRO A 719 -29.92 -6.03 12.07
N SER A 720 -30.40 -4.86 11.66
CA SER A 720 -31.81 -4.46 11.68
C SER A 720 -32.73 -5.32 10.80
N ASP A 721 -32.19 -5.89 9.73
CA ASP A 721 -32.97 -6.66 8.74
C ASP A 721 -32.88 -8.19 8.90
N LEU A 722 -32.03 -8.65 9.86
CA LEU A 722 -31.75 -10.08 10.06
C LEU A 722 -33.01 -10.92 10.35
N GLY A 723 -34.05 -10.32 10.90
CA GLY A 723 -35.32 -10.97 11.11
C GLY A 723 -36.00 -11.52 9.84
N LYS A 724 -35.58 -11.08 8.66
CA LYS A 724 -36.08 -11.56 7.35
C LYS A 724 -35.28 -12.78 6.83
N LEU A 725 -34.14 -13.07 7.39
CA LEU A 725 -33.23 -14.14 6.95
C LEU A 725 -33.86 -15.53 7.02
N PRO A 726 -34.60 -15.92 8.11
CA PRO A 726 -35.24 -17.24 8.17
C PRO A 726 -36.18 -17.52 7.02
N GLY A 727 -36.78 -16.47 6.42
CA GLY A 727 -37.65 -16.61 5.25
C GLY A 727 -36.93 -16.80 3.90
N ARG A 728 -35.60 -16.55 3.86
CA ARG A 728 -34.76 -16.66 2.65
C ARG A 728 -33.99 -17.98 2.59
N ILE A 729 -33.51 -18.48 3.71
CA ILE A 729 -32.72 -19.72 3.81
C ILE A 729 -33.43 -20.95 3.22
N PRO A 730 -34.78 -21.17 3.38
CA PRO A 730 -35.45 -22.35 2.84
C PRO A 730 -35.25 -22.58 1.35
N TYR A 731 -35.00 -21.54 0.58
CA TYR A 731 -34.85 -21.61 -0.89
C TYR A 731 -33.38 -21.87 -1.34
N SER A 732 -32.54 -22.46 -0.50
CA SER A 732 -31.21 -22.90 -0.86
C SER A 732 -31.23 -24.22 -1.64
N GLU A 733 -30.25 -24.40 -2.55
CA GLU A 733 -30.07 -25.68 -3.27
C GLU A 733 -29.03 -26.58 -2.58
N ALA A 734 -28.48 -26.17 -1.43
CA ALA A 734 -27.55 -26.96 -0.65
C ALA A 734 -28.22 -28.07 0.16
N GLY A 735 -27.44 -29.05 0.61
CA GLY A 735 -27.91 -30.10 1.53
C GLY A 735 -29.04 -30.96 0.96
N VAL A 736 -30.02 -31.32 1.81
CA VAL A 736 -31.15 -32.17 1.42
C VAL A 736 -32.31 -31.28 0.98
N THR A 737 -32.59 -31.25 -0.31
CA THR A 737 -33.63 -30.43 -0.91
C THR A 737 -34.84 -31.26 -1.34
N MET A 738 -36.04 -30.64 -1.33
CA MET A 738 -37.24 -31.13 -1.99
C MET A 738 -37.64 -30.13 -3.07
N ARG A 739 -38.09 -30.64 -4.22
CA ARG A 739 -38.62 -29.80 -5.28
C ARG A 739 -40.11 -29.59 -5.06
N GLU A 740 -40.51 -28.37 -4.83
CA GLU A 740 -41.92 -28.00 -4.70
C GLU A 740 -42.34 -27.16 -5.88
N THR A 741 -43.54 -27.52 -6.39
CA THR A 741 -44.09 -26.84 -7.56
C THR A 741 -45.15 -25.86 -7.08
N ARG A 742 -45.01 -24.60 -7.41
CA ARG A 742 -45.91 -23.49 -7.05
C ARG A 742 -46.69 -23.04 -8.27
N ASP A 743 -48.00 -23.13 -8.19
CA ASP A 743 -48.91 -22.80 -9.29
C ASP A 743 -48.97 -21.31 -9.60
N LEU A 744 -48.83 -20.95 -10.86
CA LEU A 744 -48.96 -19.56 -11.34
C LEU A 744 -50.31 -19.28 -11.97
N TRP A 745 -51.05 -20.31 -12.37
CA TRP A 745 -52.33 -20.15 -13.08
C TRP A 745 -53.42 -19.49 -12.22
N ASN A 746 -53.33 -19.57 -10.90
CA ASN A 746 -54.28 -19.02 -9.93
C ASN A 746 -53.78 -17.73 -9.25
N LEU A 747 -52.86 -16.98 -9.87
CA LEU A 747 -52.38 -15.70 -9.35
C LEU A 747 -53.48 -14.62 -9.42
N PRO A 748 -53.66 -13.82 -8.34
CA PRO A 748 -54.58 -12.68 -8.35
C PRO A 748 -54.31 -11.68 -9.48
N LEU A 749 -53.04 -11.47 -9.84
CA LEU A 749 -52.64 -10.62 -10.96
C LEU A 749 -53.17 -11.10 -12.29
N VAL A 750 -53.13 -12.42 -12.56
CA VAL A 750 -53.62 -13.01 -13.82
C VAL A 750 -55.12 -12.78 -13.94
N PHE A 751 -55.87 -13.01 -12.87
CA PHE A 751 -57.31 -12.72 -12.83
C PHE A 751 -57.58 -11.22 -13.09
N LEU A 752 -56.83 -10.34 -12.44
CA LEU A 752 -56.98 -8.90 -12.64
C LEU A 752 -56.72 -8.50 -14.12
N ILE A 753 -55.69 -9.06 -14.75
CA ILE A 753 -55.38 -8.81 -16.16
C ILE A 753 -56.54 -9.26 -17.06
N LEU A 754 -57.09 -10.45 -16.83
CA LEU A 754 -58.24 -10.97 -17.61
C LEU A 754 -59.45 -10.04 -17.48
N VAL A 755 -59.78 -9.63 -16.26
CA VAL A 755 -60.90 -8.70 -15.99
C VAL A 755 -60.67 -7.34 -16.66
N LEU A 756 -59.45 -6.78 -16.52
CA LEU A 756 -59.12 -5.51 -17.15
C LEU A 756 -59.15 -5.57 -18.68
N LEU A 757 -58.66 -6.66 -19.28
CA LEU A 757 -58.75 -6.87 -20.73
C LEU A 757 -60.18 -6.95 -21.18
N ARG A 758 -61.04 -7.70 -20.47
CA ARG A 758 -62.47 -7.83 -20.81
C ARG A 758 -63.24 -6.53 -20.63
N PHE A 759 -62.94 -5.79 -19.54
CA PHE A 759 -63.52 -4.49 -19.28
C PHE A 759 -63.10 -3.46 -20.35
N SER A 760 -61.80 -3.43 -20.70
CA SER A 760 -61.29 -2.54 -21.72
C SER A 760 -61.88 -2.81 -23.09
N GLU A 761 -62.05 -4.11 -23.46
CA GLU A 761 -62.74 -4.51 -24.69
C GLU A 761 -64.19 -4.02 -24.68
N TRP A 762 -64.93 -4.28 -23.58
CA TRP A 762 -66.34 -3.84 -23.43
C TRP A 762 -66.44 -2.31 -23.51
N TRP A 763 -65.55 -1.58 -22.80
CA TRP A 763 -65.56 -0.12 -22.80
C TRP A 763 -65.25 0.46 -24.19
N LEU A 764 -64.32 -0.09 -24.93
CA LEU A 764 -63.98 0.31 -26.30
C LEU A 764 -65.15 0.04 -27.24
N ARG A 765 -65.81 -1.10 -27.14
CA ARG A 765 -67.05 -1.40 -27.94
C ARG A 765 -68.15 -0.38 -27.69
N ARG A 766 -68.34 -0.04 -26.41
CA ARG A 766 -69.38 0.97 -26.02
C ARG A 766 -68.94 2.38 -26.50
N LYS A 767 -67.69 2.78 -26.33
CA LYS A 767 -67.17 4.08 -26.79
C LYS A 767 -67.28 4.23 -28.31
N TRP A 768 -67.12 3.18 -29.06
CA TRP A 768 -67.21 3.19 -30.51
C TRP A 768 -68.64 2.87 -31.03
N ARG A 769 -69.60 2.72 -30.15
CA ARG A 769 -71.01 2.39 -30.48
C ARG A 769 -71.13 1.14 -31.39
N ILE A 770 -70.41 0.08 -31.04
CA ILE A 770 -70.39 -1.20 -31.77
C ILE A 770 -71.38 -2.17 -31.17
N VAL A 771 -71.94 -1.90 -29.96
CA VAL A 771 -72.98 -2.64 -29.29
C VAL A 771 -74.16 -1.72 -29.10
#